data_5456523bf0fc0f00a5a382bbeef333d2
#
_entry.id   5456523bf0fc0f00a5a382bbeef333d2
#
_cell.length_a   1.000
_cell.length_b   1.000
_cell.length_c   1.000
_cell.angle_alpha   90.00
_cell.angle_beta   90.00
_cell.angle_gamma   90.00
#
_symmetry.space_group_name_H-M   'P 1'
#
loop_
_entity.id
_entity.type
_entity.pdbx_description
1 polymer ?
#
loop_
_entity_poly.entity_id
_entity_poly.type
_entity_poly.pdbx_seq_one_letter_code
_entity_poly.pdbx_strand_id
1 'polypeptide(L)'
;MSTLHKLIPFLLLFFAGSATLDARERVNFDDDWLFCLADSASMSAPGYQDGSWRRLNLPHDWSIESDFLVSAPAGSGGGALPGGVGWYRKHFTCQKETGKRYYIQFDGVYQNSTVYLNGKALGTRPYGFISFEYELTDLLIDGENVLAVRVDNGQQPNCRWYSGSGIYRHVHLLTTSNVHVAQWGSFVRSKLSGDGKTAEMSIDIEVENATSATKIEHEVQDASGRTVVTTKKSSVSEKDGKRVYASSVTLKHPELWSVTRPYRYKVFTKVYEGKELVDAYETLTGIRQFEFNADQGFSLNGERMKINGVCMHHDLGCLGAAVNDDALRRQLRSLKEMGCNAIRMTHNPPAPELLDMCDEMGFIVMDEAFDMWHKKKTKYDYSMYFDQWFERDLTDFIRRDRNHPSIFVWSTGNEVLEQWSSGEGEDLTIEQANLILNFGHDASTLSTGDEKSTNTLLAERLAELVRSLDPTRPITAGCNEPNPNNHLFKGNAVDIIGYNYHNQNVKDVPKNFPGKPFLFTESNSAIQTRGYYVFPSDEEIVAPKEWWMPYTDPSFMCSAYDNCRVSWGNHHEETWDLIKHNDFVAGQFIWTGWDYIGEPTPYGFPARSSYFGIVDLAGFPKDSYYFYQSEWTDKDVLHLFPHWNWIKGQLVDLWCYYNHADEVELYVNGRSQGIKRKENDHQYHVMWRVAFEPGEVKVVARKNGAEVGSKTIRTAGAPHHVRLTPDRSLMPADGKSLTFVTVEVVDKDGNLCPNAENQLYFELEGDAIIAGVDNGSQTSMERFKANHRKAFFGKCLVVVQSGKRAGTVTLHVRSADLEESSVQLTTD
;
A
#
# COMPACT_ATOMS: atom_id res chain seq x y z
N MET A 1 -30.89 59.03 -8.31
CA MET A 1 -31.89 58.67 -7.28
C MET A 1 -31.61 57.24 -6.88
N SER A 2 -31.24 57.12 -5.65
CA SER A 2 -30.71 56.03 -4.84
C SER A 2 -31.35 54.66 -5.01
N THR A 3 -30.52 53.66 -5.20
CA THR A 3 -30.86 52.26 -5.00
C THR A 3 -30.15 51.75 -3.74
N LEU A 4 -30.95 51.44 -2.75
CA LEU A 4 -30.56 50.86 -1.46
C LEU A 4 -30.09 49.41 -1.64
N HIS A 5 -28.85 49.09 -1.29
CA HIS A 5 -28.39 47.73 -1.09
C HIS A 5 -28.84 47.27 0.30
N LYS A 6 -29.67 46.25 0.35
CA LYS A 6 -30.00 45.50 1.57
C LYS A 6 -28.89 44.53 1.88
N LEU A 7 -28.12 44.81 2.91
CA LEU A 7 -27.27 43.80 3.58
C LEU A 7 -28.18 42.82 4.35
N ILE A 8 -28.05 41.54 4.04
CA ILE A 8 -28.58 40.45 4.86
C ILE A 8 -27.45 40.05 5.81
N PRO A 9 -27.66 40.08 7.12
CA PRO A 9 -26.64 39.57 8.05
C PRO A 9 -26.67 38.06 8.07
N PHE A 10 -25.54 37.43 7.78
CA PHE A 10 -25.30 36.03 8.02
C PHE A 10 -25.32 35.77 9.53
N LEU A 11 -26.31 35.04 9.99
CA LEU A 11 -26.42 34.58 11.37
C LEU A 11 -25.44 33.40 11.56
N LEU A 12 -24.27 33.67 12.15
CA LEU A 12 -23.37 32.65 12.66
C LEU A 12 -24.07 31.96 13.84
N LEU A 13 -24.51 30.73 13.59
CA LEU A 13 -24.90 29.80 14.65
C LEU A 13 -23.64 29.34 15.36
N PHE A 14 -23.33 29.94 16.49
CA PHE A 14 -22.37 29.40 17.45
C PHE A 14 -22.93 28.09 18.02
N PHE A 15 -22.41 26.96 17.54
CA PHE A 15 -22.46 25.73 18.30
C PHE A 15 -21.52 25.89 19.49
N ALA A 16 -22.11 25.94 20.71
CA ALA A 16 -21.36 25.81 21.95
C ALA A 16 -20.82 24.36 22.08
N GLY A 17 -19.72 24.09 21.39
CA GLY A 17 -18.89 22.87 21.54
C GLY A 17 -17.69 23.26 22.39
N SER A 18 -17.57 22.64 23.54
CA SER A 18 -16.45 22.53 24.49
C SER A 18 -15.17 23.34 24.16
N ALA A 19 -14.83 24.26 25.06
CA ALA A 19 -13.57 25.01 25.10
C ALA A 19 -12.35 24.11 25.28
N THR A 20 -11.85 23.52 24.20
CA THR A 20 -10.63 22.72 24.17
C THR A 20 -9.78 22.96 22.90
N LEU A 21 -10.06 23.97 22.11
CA LEU A 21 -9.54 24.07 20.72
C LEU A 21 -8.32 24.96 20.51
N ASP A 22 -7.85 25.70 21.50
CA ASP A 22 -6.70 26.62 21.29
C ASP A 22 -5.34 26.04 21.68
N ALA A 23 -5.27 24.83 22.27
CA ALA A 23 -4.03 24.30 22.81
C ALA A 23 -3.09 23.72 21.75
N ARG A 24 -3.64 23.02 20.76
CA ARG A 24 -2.91 22.43 19.61
C ARG A 24 -3.77 22.53 18.36
N GLU A 25 -3.19 23.01 17.28
CA GLU A 25 -3.84 23.09 15.98
C GLU A 25 -2.94 22.42 14.92
N ARG A 26 -3.49 21.47 14.18
CA ARG A 26 -2.83 20.81 13.04
C ARG A 26 -3.67 21.08 11.79
N VAL A 27 -3.15 21.93 10.92
CA VAL A 27 -3.84 22.37 9.69
C VAL A 27 -3.23 21.64 8.49
N ASN A 28 -4.08 21.12 7.61
CA ASN A 28 -3.63 20.63 6.31
C ASN A 28 -3.03 21.80 5.51
N PHE A 29 -1.85 21.57 4.93
CA PHE A 29 -1.07 22.62 4.28
C PHE A 29 -0.82 22.32 2.80
N ASP A 30 -1.64 21.47 2.19
CA ASP A 30 -1.46 20.93 0.83
C ASP A 30 -1.84 21.90 -0.28
N ASP A 31 -2.73 22.86 -0.05
CA ASP A 31 -3.26 23.72 -1.10
C ASP A 31 -2.25 24.78 -1.55
N ASP A 32 -2.39 25.26 -2.79
CA ASP A 32 -1.71 26.46 -3.33
C ASP A 32 -0.18 26.47 -3.29
N TRP A 33 0.47 25.38 -3.65
CA TRP A 33 1.90 25.33 -3.85
C TRP A 33 2.28 25.75 -5.27
N LEU A 34 3.44 26.37 -5.41
CA LEU A 34 4.10 26.66 -6.67
C LEU A 34 5.17 25.62 -6.93
N PHE A 35 5.23 25.08 -8.14
CA PHE A 35 6.15 24.01 -8.53
C PHE A 35 6.93 24.35 -9.79
N CYS A 36 8.22 24.01 -9.80
CA CYS A 36 9.10 24.11 -10.96
C CYS A 36 10.04 22.92 -11.03
N LEU A 37 10.10 22.24 -12.18
CA LEU A 37 11.05 21.17 -12.44
C LEU A 37 12.36 21.80 -12.99
N ALA A 38 13.18 22.28 -12.10
CA ALA A 38 14.48 22.91 -12.39
C ALA A 38 15.29 22.93 -11.09
N ASP A 39 16.60 23.21 -11.17
CA ASP A 39 17.47 23.32 -9.99
C ASP A 39 18.31 24.58 -10.01
N SER A 40 18.14 25.42 -9.01
CA SER A 40 19.00 26.55 -8.70
C SER A 40 18.95 26.89 -7.22
N ALA A 41 20.10 27.08 -6.61
CA ALA A 41 20.19 27.47 -5.19
C ALA A 41 19.45 28.79 -4.89
N SER A 42 19.33 29.69 -5.88
CA SER A 42 18.59 30.96 -5.72
C SER A 42 17.09 30.77 -5.48
N MET A 43 16.52 29.58 -5.81
CA MET A 43 15.10 29.27 -5.60
C MET A 43 14.70 29.18 -4.12
N SER A 44 15.68 29.07 -3.22
CA SER A 44 15.45 29.12 -1.76
C SER A 44 15.19 30.54 -1.24
N ALA A 45 15.63 31.57 -1.98
CA ALA A 45 15.54 32.95 -1.50
C ALA A 45 14.10 33.46 -1.45
N PRO A 46 13.71 34.20 -0.39
CA PRO A 46 12.32 34.71 -0.27
C PRO A 46 11.91 35.59 -1.46
N GLY A 47 12.82 36.42 -1.95
CA GLY A 47 12.57 37.35 -3.07
C GLY A 47 12.70 36.75 -4.46
N TYR A 48 12.85 35.43 -4.59
CA TYR A 48 12.92 34.77 -5.88
C TYR A 48 11.59 34.95 -6.64
N GLN A 49 11.68 35.23 -7.96
CA GLN A 49 10.49 35.48 -8.80
C GLN A 49 9.89 34.15 -9.27
N ASP A 50 8.87 33.68 -8.57
CA ASP A 50 8.19 32.41 -8.80
C ASP A 50 6.78 32.53 -9.44
N GLY A 51 6.40 33.74 -9.87
CA GLY A 51 5.08 34.03 -10.46
C GLY A 51 4.78 33.27 -11.74
N SER A 52 5.78 32.72 -12.44
CA SER A 52 5.61 31.84 -13.61
C SER A 52 5.56 30.37 -13.29
N TRP A 53 5.73 29.97 -12.03
CA TRP A 53 5.70 28.58 -11.63
C TRP A 53 4.27 28.01 -11.68
N ARG A 54 4.17 26.70 -11.92
CA ARG A 54 2.88 26.02 -11.95
C ARG A 54 2.29 25.98 -10.54
N ARG A 55 1.03 26.43 -10.42
CA ARG A 55 0.27 26.27 -9.17
C ARG A 55 -0.35 24.89 -9.13
N LEU A 56 -0.23 24.21 -7.99
CA LEU A 56 -0.78 22.90 -7.76
C LEU A 56 -1.10 22.67 -6.28
N ASN A 57 -1.81 21.60 -6.00
CA ASN A 57 -2.03 21.09 -4.65
C ASN A 57 -1.22 19.79 -4.43
N LEU A 58 -0.86 19.55 -3.18
CA LEU A 58 -0.26 18.30 -2.74
C LEU A 58 -1.35 17.28 -2.38
N PRO A 59 -1.05 16.00 -2.33
CA PRO A 59 0.19 15.33 -2.76
C PRO A 59 0.46 15.41 -4.25
N HIS A 60 1.73 15.45 -4.64
CA HIS A 60 2.14 15.61 -6.03
C HIS A 60 3.34 14.72 -6.39
N ASP A 61 3.24 14.07 -7.54
CA ASP A 61 4.28 13.24 -8.16
C ASP A 61 4.47 13.70 -9.60
N TRP A 62 5.60 14.38 -9.90
CA TRP A 62 5.83 14.88 -11.25
C TRP A 62 6.23 13.80 -12.25
N SER A 63 6.77 12.66 -11.76
CA SER A 63 7.22 11.60 -12.66
C SER A 63 6.07 10.98 -13.45
N ILE A 64 4.91 10.78 -12.79
CA ILE A 64 3.72 10.17 -13.41
C ILE A 64 3.09 11.03 -14.50
N GLU A 65 3.42 12.31 -14.56
CA GLU A 65 2.91 13.25 -15.55
C GLU A 65 3.67 13.18 -16.89
N SER A 66 4.79 12.46 -16.91
CA SER A 66 5.73 12.39 -18.04
C SER A 66 5.38 11.33 -19.07
N ASP A 67 6.05 11.37 -20.21
CA ASP A 67 6.09 10.26 -21.16
C ASP A 67 6.96 9.13 -20.63
N PHE A 68 6.66 7.90 -21.05
CA PHE A 68 7.53 6.76 -20.82
C PHE A 68 8.74 6.82 -21.75
N LEU A 69 9.93 6.75 -21.18
CA LEU A 69 11.18 6.93 -21.91
C LEU A 69 12.08 5.70 -21.75
N VAL A 70 12.47 5.09 -22.87
CA VAL A 70 13.48 4.02 -22.85
C VAL A 70 14.82 4.48 -22.24
N SER A 71 15.10 5.79 -22.31
CA SER A 71 16.29 6.41 -21.74
C SER A 71 16.14 6.87 -20.28
N ALA A 72 15.01 6.59 -19.62
CA ALA A 72 14.83 6.93 -18.21
C ALA A 72 15.94 6.27 -17.37
N PRO A 73 16.60 6.99 -16.46
CA PRO A 73 17.78 6.47 -15.74
C PRO A 73 17.50 5.22 -14.90
N ALA A 74 16.27 5.05 -14.40
CA ALA A 74 15.85 3.85 -13.68
C ALA A 74 15.35 2.72 -14.60
N GLY A 75 15.34 2.91 -15.91
CA GLY A 75 14.89 1.92 -16.90
C GLY A 75 13.46 1.46 -16.69
N SER A 76 13.13 0.30 -17.26
CA SER A 76 11.82 -0.35 -17.09
C SER A 76 11.55 -0.76 -15.65
N GLY A 77 12.59 -1.15 -14.91
CA GLY A 77 12.50 -1.50 -13.50
C GLY A 77 11.96 -0.36 -12.63
N GLY A 78 12.23 0.89 -12.98
CA GLY A 78 11.65 2.08 -12.38
C GLY A 78 10.42 2.63 -13.13
N GLY A 79 9.79 1.83 -14.01
CA GLY A 79 8.58 2.22 -14.75
C GLY A 79 8.84 3.05 -16.00
N ALA A 80 10.10 3.18 -16.46
CA ALA A 80 10.49 3.99 -17.61
C ALA A 80 10.07 5.47 -17.52
N LEU A 81 9.98 6.00 -16.31
CA LEU A 81 9.60 7.38 -16.00
C LEU A 81 10.80 8.18 -15.48
N PRO A 82 10.90 9.47 -15.80
CA PRO A 82 12.03 10.29 -15.39
C PRO A 82 11.94 10.71 -13.91
N GLY A 83 13.08 10.91 -13.28
CA GLY A 83 13.22 11.58 -11.98
C GLY A 83 13.48 13.09 -12.15
N GLY A 84 14.58 13.57 -11.57
CA GLY A 84 15.04 14.94 -11.68
C GLY A 84 15.04 15.70 -10.36
N VAL A 85 15.21 17.03 -10.45
CA VAL A 85 15.17 17.92 -9.30
C VAL A 85 14.05 18.91 -9.45
N GLY A 86 13.16 18.93 -8.45
CA GLY A 86 12.02 19.84 -8.41
C GLY A 86 12.04 20.74 -7.18
N TRP A 87 11.51 21.93 -7.35
CA TRP A 87 11.32 22.89 -6.28
C TRP A 87 9.84 23.18 -6.08
N TYR A 88 9.45 23.22 -4.81
CA TYR A 88 8.14 23.64 -4.34
C TYR A 88 8.28 24.91 -3.51
N ARG A 89 7.37 25.86 -3.68
CA ARG A 89 7.32 27.07 -2.87
C ARG A 89 5.90 27.33 -2.43
N LYS A 90 5.75 27.79 -1.20
CA LYS A 90 4.46 28.21 -0.65
C LYS A 90 4.62 29.54 0.07
N HIS A 91 3.82 30.51 -0.37
CA HIS A 91 3.66 31.79 0.31
C HIS A 91 2.50 31.67 1.30
N PHE A 92 2.72 32.08 2.52
CA PHE A 92 1.70 32.06 3.56
C PHE A 92 1.88 33.17 4.58
N THR A 93 0.79 33.65 5.15
CA THR A 93 0.79 34.66 6.19
C THR A 93 0.73 34.04 7.56
N CYS A 94 1.58 34.46 8.46
CA CYS A 94 1.57 34.04 9.86
C CYS A 94 1.56 35.28 10.75
N GLN A 95 0.83 35.20 11.88
CA GLN A 95 0.93 36.14 13.01
C GLN A 95 1.41 35.32 14.20
N LYS A 96 2.62 35.58 14.65
CA LYS A 96 3.23 34.82 15.77
C LYS A 96 2.52 35.16 17.07
N GLU A 97 2.12 34.15 17.79
CA GLU A 97 1.57 34.27 19.12
C GLU A 97 2.64 34.02 20.18
N THR A 98 2.70 34.84 21.21
CA THR A 98 3.63 34.66 22.34
C THR A 98 3.35 33.35 23.06
N GLY A 99 4.40 32.54 23.27
CA GLY A 99 4.28 31.23 23.96
C GLY A 99 3.82 30.10 23.06
N LYS A 100 3.60 30.33 21.76
CA LYS A 100 3.33 29.28 20.79
C LYS A 100 4.59 28.83 20.06
N ARG A 101 4.58 27.57 19.63
CA ARG A 101 5.57 26.96 18.74
C ARG A 101 4.93 26.51 17.46
N TYR A 102 5.68 26.55 16.39
CA TYR A 102 5.22 26.27 15.01
C TYR A 102 6.11 25.25 14.38
N TYR A 103 5.50 24.21 13.77
CA TYR A 103 6.22 23.13 13.11
C TYR A 103 5.62 22.87 11.73
N ILE A 104 6.48 22.48 10.79
CA ILE A 104 6.04 21.95 9.51
C ILE A 104 6.30 20.44 9.47
N GLN A 105 5.27 19.67 9.17
CA GLN A 105 5.30 18.22 9.10
C GLN A 105 5.14 17.77 7.66
N PHE A 106 6.00 16.87 7.20
CA PHE A 106 5.92 16.22 5.90
C PHE A 106 5.74 14.72 6.14
N ASP A 107 4.70 14.12 5.56
CA ASP A 107 4.46 12.68 5.69
C ASP A 107 5.30 11.85 4.72
N GLY A 108 5.87 12.47 3.68
CA GLY A 108 6.83 11.86 2.78
C GLY A 108 7.19 12.77 1.61
N VAL A 109 8.49 12.84 1.32
CA VAL A 109 9.05 13.60 0.19
C VAL A 109 10.12 12.74 -0.49
N TYR A 110 9.91 12.34 -1.72
CA TYR A 110 10.85 11.47 -2.42
C TYR A 110 11.67 12.25 -3.45
N GLN A 111 13.00 12.38 -3.21
CA GLN A 111 13.81 12.10 -2.02
C GLN A 111 14.83 13.24 -1.79
N ASN A 112 15.78 13.05 -0.85
CA ASN A 112 16.80 14.04 -0.53
C ASN A 112 16.25 15.46 -0.41
N SER A 113 15.16 15.61 0.35
CA SER A 113 14.45 16.86 0.48
C SER A 113 15.21 17.82 1.40
N THR A 114 15.43 19.04 0.92
CA THR A 114 15.95 20.15 1.73
C THR A 114 14.87 21.21 1.87
N VAL A 115 14.51 21.53 3.11
CA VAL A 115 13.46 22.49 3.44
C VAL A 115 14.07 23.81 3.90
N TYR A 116 13.51 24.92 3.40
CA TYR A 116 13.92 26.28 3.72
C TYR A 116 12.73 27.11 4.19
N LEU A 117 12.90 27.90 5.23
CA LEU A 117 11.95 28.96 5.61
C LEU A 117 12.64 30.31 5.48
N ASN A 118 12.04 31.23 4.71
CA ASN A 118 12.56 32.55 4.47
C ASN A 118 14.05 32.58 4.03
N GLY A 119 14.42 31.57 3.19
CA GLY A 119 15.77 31.42 2.65
C GLY A 119 16.77 30.73 3.56
N LYS A 120 16.39 30.39 4.79
CA LYS A 120 17.26 29.64 5.73
C LYS A 120 16.91 28.15 5.71
N ALA A 121 17.91 27.29 5.54
CA ALA A 121 17.74 25.85 5.57
C ALA A 121 17.33 25.37 6.96
N LEU A 122 16.27 24.56 7.02
CA LEU A 122 15.82 23.87 8.24
C LEU A 122 16.53 22.53 8.40
N GLY A 123 16.75 21.83 7.30
CA GLY A 123 17.45 20.56 7.26
C GLY A 123 17.24 19.82 5.95
N THR A 124 17.95 18.69 5.83
CA THR A 124 17.81 17.75 4.71
C THR A 124 17.41 16.38 5.26
N ARG A 125 16.45 15.72 4.58
CA ARG A 125 16.06 14.35 4.87
C ARG A 125 16.28 13.49 3.63
N PRO A 126 17.22 12.53 3.65
CA PRO A 126 17.52 11.71 2.48
C PRO A 126 16.52 10.60 2.26
N TYR A 127 16.00 9.93 3.30
CA TYR A 127 15.06 8.82 3.17
C TYR A 127 13.66 9.31 2.79
N GLY A 128 13.23 8.97 1.58
CA GLY A 128 12.02 9.52 0.98
C GLY A 128 10.71 8.96 1.52
N PHE A 129 10.73 7.88 2.30
CA PHE A 129 9.54 7.15 2.74
C PHE A 129 9.11 7.44 4.18
N ILE A 130 9.90 8.20 4.94
CA ILE A 130 9.62 8.50 6.34
C ILE A 130 9.02 9.89 6.52
N SER A 131 8.12 10.03 7.50
CA SER A 131 7.60 11.32 7.93
C SER A 131 8.64 12.06 8.76
N PHE A 132 8.67 13.39 8.68
CA PHE A 132 9.60 14.22 9.43
C PHE A 132 9.00 15.59 9.73
N GLU A 133 9.61 16.29 10.70
CA GLU A 133 9.17 17.58 11.18
C GLU A 133 10.34 18.55 11.34
N TYR A 134 10.08 19.83 11.04
CA TYR A 134 10.99 20.91 11.38
C TYR A 134 10.28 22.01 12.17
N GLU A 135 10.95 22.53 13.19
CA GLU A 135 10.48 23.70 13.95
C GLU A 135 10.72 24.99 13.14
N LEU A 136 9.68 25.84 13.08
CA LEU A 136 9.68 27.10 12.35
C LEU A 136 9.78 28.32 13.26
N THR A 137 9.54 28.17 14.56
CA THR A 137 9.26 29.23 15.56
C THR A 137 10.20 30.42 15.47
N ASP A 138 11.52 30.17 15.40
CA ASP A 138 12.55 31.22 15.43
C ASP A 138 12.74 31.91 14.07
N LEU A 139 12.34 31.26 12.97
CA LEU A 139 12.53 31.74 11.61
C LEU A 139 11.27 32.35 10.99
N LEU A 140 10.09 32.10 11.59
CA LEU A 140 8.84 32.75 11.20
C LEU A 140 8.89 34.25 11.51
N ILE A 141 8.33 35.02 10.60
CA ILE A 141 8.12 36.48 10.79
C ILE A 141 6.63 36.78 10.76
N ASP A 142 6.24 37.90 11.40
CA ASP A 142 4.89 38.40 11.28
C ASP A 142 4.66 38.92 9.86
N GLY A 143 3.55 38.47 9.24
CA GLY A 143 3.25 38.77 7.86
C GLY A 143 3.59 37.62 6.91
N GLU A 144 4.08 37.93 5.73
CA GLU A 144 4.33 36.98 4.66
C GLU A 144 5.61 36.18 4.91
N ASN A 145 5.49 34.86 4.80
CA ASN A 145 6.58 33.89 4.89
C ASN A 145 6.63 33.04 3.61
N VAL A 146 7.81 32.52 3.28
CA VAL A 146 8.05 31.64 2.13
C VAL A 146 8.68 30.36 2.61
N LEU A 147 7.95 29.26 2.46
CA LEU A 147 8.46 27.90 2.62
C LEU A 147 8.91 27.41 1.25
N ALA A 148 10.16 26.93 1.14
CA ALA A 148 10.67 26.35 -0.09
C ALA A 148 11.22 24.96 0.19
N VAL A 149 10.95 24.02 -0.73
CA VAL A 149 11.39 22.63 -0.63
C VAL A 149 12.08 22.23 -1.92
N ARG A 150 13.37 21.87 -1.83
CA ARG A 150 14.12 21.25 -2.91
C ARG A 150 13.99 19.75 -2.77
N VAL A 151 13.57 19.07 -3.82
CA VAL A 151 13.42 17.60 -3.88
C VAL A 151 14.35 17.08 -4.95
N ASP A 152 15.28 16.19 -4.59
CA ASP A 152 16.30 15.69 -5.50
C ASP A 152 16.17 14.18 -5.71
N ASN A 153 15.45 13.79 -6.78
CA ASN A 153 15.37 12.44 -7.31
C ASN A 153 16.13 12.32 -8.64
N GLY A 154 17.24 13.07 -8.79
CA GLY A 154 18.05 13.09 -10.01
C GLY A 154 18.97 11.88 -10.15
N GLN A 155 19.48 11.34 -9.06
CA GLN A 155 20.33 10.15 -9.09
C GLN A 155 19.49 8.88 -9.08
N GLN A 156 19.54 8.10 -10.16
CA GLN A 156 18.79 6.87 -10.35
C GLN A 156 19.67 5.80 -11.04
N PRO A 157 19.37 4.48 -10.87
CA PRO A 157 18.34 3.90 -10.01
C PRO A 157 18.68 4.07 -8.52
N ASN A 158 17.66 4.37 -7.70
CA ASN A 158 17.82 4.54 -6.25
C ASN A 158 16.82 3.71 -5.42
N CYS A 159 15.97 2.96 -6.08
CA CYS A 159 15.22 1.84 -5.52
C CYS A 159 14.89 0.85 -6.65
N ARG A 160 14.27 -0.29 -6.32
CA ARG A 160 14.02 -1.38 -7.28
C ARG A 160 12.64 -1.36 -7.93
N TRP A 161 11.82 -0.37 -7.60
CA TRP A 161 10.46 -0.15 -8.12
C TRP A 161 10.25 1.34 -8.42
N TYR A 162 9.08 1.71 -8.90
CA TYR A 162 8.71 3.10 -9.11
C TYR A 162 8.52 3.82 -7.78
N SER A 163 9.35 4.82 -7.53
CA SER A 163 9.29 5.60 -6.30
C SER A 163 8.39 6.83 -6.38
N GLY A 164 8.11 7.32 -7.59
CA GLY A 164 7.58 8.66 -7.81
C GLY A 164 8.61 9.73 -7.51
N SER A 165 8.20 10.99 -7.58
CA SER A 165 9.08 12.14 -7.30
C SER A 165 8.27 13.34 -6.80
N GLY A 166 8.67 13.92 -5.67
CA GLY A 166 8.04 15.12 -5.16
C GLY A 166 7.57 15.05 -3.73
N ILE A 167 6.75 16.01 -3.32
CA ILE A 167 6.01 15.96 -2.05
C ILE A 167 4.77 15.10 -2.29
N TYR A 168 4.96 13.78 -2.17
CA TYR A 168 3.97 12.80 -2.62
C TYR A 168 3.01 12.34 -1.52
N ARG A 169 3.21 12.82 -0.28
CA ARG A 169 2.31 12.67 0.88
C ARG A 169 1.93 14.03 1.43
N HIS A 170 1.05 14.05 2.43
CA HIS A 170 0.50 15.28 2.98
C HIS A 170 1.52 16.14 3.72
N VAL A 171 1.23 17.43 3.77
CA VAL A 171 1.96 18.44 4.55
C VAL A 171 1.02 19.09 5.55
N HIS A 172 1.49 19.29 6.78
CA HIS A 172 0.71 19.91 7.83
C HIS A 172 1.51 21.02 8.54
N LEU A 173 0.83 22.11 8.86
CA LEU A 173 1.33 23.12 9.78
C LEU A 173 0.77 22.84 11.17
N LEU A 174 1.66 22.66 12.14
CA LEU A 174 1.30 22.40 13.53
C LEU A 174 1.64 23.61 14.39
N THR A 175 0.66 24.08 15.16
CA THR A 175 0.84 25.11 16.21
C THR A 175 0.58 24.49 17.57
N THR A 176 1.48 24.68 18.52
CA THR A 176 1.38 24.17 19.88
C THR A 176 1.72 25.24 20.90
N SER A 177 1.40 25.00 22.16
CA SER A 177 1.99 25.77 23.27
C SER A 177 3.45 25.36 23.48
N ASN A 178 4.21 26.14 24.27
CA ASN A 178 5.59 25.83 24.58
C ASN A 178 5.72 24.45 25.29
N VAL A 179 4.82 24.14 26.23
CA VAL A 179 4.71 22.82 26.87
C VAL A 179 3.68 22.02 26.09
N HIS A 180 4.11 20.93 25.45
CA HIS A 180 3.23 20.10 24.60
C HIS A 180 3.72 18.66 24.49
N VAL A 181 2.85 17.76 24.03
CA VAL A 181 3.24 16.38 23.71
C VAL A 181 4.21 16.38 22.53
N ALA A 182 5.35 15.74 22.71
CA ALA A 182 6.37 15.62 21.67
C ALA A 182 5.83 14.91 20.41
N GLN A 183 6.49 15.14 19.28
CA GLN A 183 6.19 14.41 18.04
C GLN A 183 6.28 12.90 18.32
N TRP A 184 5.18 12.15 17.99
CA TRP A 184 5.04 10.72 18.30
C TRP A 184 5.39 10.36 19.75
N GLY A 185 5.17 11.29 20.67
CA GLY A 185 5.48 11.15 22.10
C GLY A 185 4.47 10.32 22.88
N SER A 186 3.36 9.90 22.26
CA SER A 186 2.38 9.00 22.87
C SER A 186 2.72 7.54 22.55
N PHE A 187 2.66 6.69 23.58
CA PHE A 187 2.74 5.25 23.42
C PHE A 187 1.70 4.55 24.29
N VAL A 188 0.71 3.95 23.65
CA VAL A 188 -0.39 3.23 24.30
C VAL A 188 -0.23 1.73 24.08
N ARG A 189 -0.20 0.98 25.17
CA ARG A 189 -0.08 -0.47 25.15
C ARG A 189 -1.25 -1.07 25.94
N SER A 190 -1.75 -2.20 25.52
CA SER A 190 -2.80 -2.92 26.24
C SER A 190 -2.39 -4.37 26.51
N LYS A 191 -2.77 -4.87 27.70
CA LYS A 191 -2.61 -6.26 28.09
C LYS A 191 -3.94 -6.81 28.54
N LEU A 192 -4.43 -7.81 27.83
CA LEU A 192 -5.69 -8.48 28.18
C LEU A 192 -5.47 -9.46 29.35
N SER A 193 -6.42 -9.54 30.29
CA SER A 193 -6.40 -10.56 31.32
C SER A 193 -6.62 -11.96 30.72
N GLY A 194 -6.12 -13.00 31.39
CA GLY A 194 -6.24 -14.37 30.90
C GLY A 194 -7.67 -14.86 30.68
N ASP A 195 -8.66 -14.26 31.36
CA ASP A 195 -10.09 -14.54 31.21
C ASP A 195 -10.79 -13.58 30.22
N GLY A 196 -10.06 -12.65 29.60
CA GLY A 196 -10.57 -11.67 28.62
C GLY A 196 -11.49 -10.58 29.20
N LYS A 197 -11.73 -10.57 30.52
CA LYS A 197 -12.73 -9.66 31.12
C LYS A 197 -12.20 -8.26 31.41
N THR A 198 -10.90 -8.10 31.47
CA THR A 198 -10.28 -6.80 31.72
C THR A 198 -9.09 -6.59 30.80
N ALA A 199 -8.80 -5.34 30.47
CA ALA A 199 -7.56 -4.94 29.82
C ALA A 199 -6.88 -3.86 30.66
N GLU A 200 -5.61 -4.06 30.95
CA GLU A 200 -4.75 -3.01 31.49
C GLU A 200 -4.18 -2.22 30.30
N MET A 201 -4.41 -0.91 30.29
CA MET A 201 -3.87 0.00 29.28
C MET A 201 -2.81 0.88 29.93
N SER A 202 -1.57 0.78 29.47
CA SER A 202 -0.44 1.61 29.86
C SER A 202 -0.27 2.72 28.83
N ILE A 203 -0.13 3.97 29.33
CA ILE A 203 -0.05 5.18 28.50
C ILE A 203 1.20 5.94 28.92
N ASP A 204 2.18 6.03 28.04
CA ASP A 204 3.38 6.83 28.21
C ASP A 204 3.30 8.08 27.32
N ILE A 205 3.49 9.26 27.89
CA ILE A 205 3.45 10.54 27.19
C ILE A 205 4.75 11.28 27.42
N GLU A 206 5.47 11.54 26.35
CA GLU A 206 6.66 12.37 26.32
C GLU A 206 6.26 13.83 26.09
N VAL A 207 6.66 14.73 26.96
CA VAL A 207 6.28 16.14 26.94
C VAL A 207 7.49 17.02 26.76
N GLU A 208 7.45 17.87 25.73
CA GLU A 208 8.46 18.90 25.51
C GLU A 208 8.30 20.06 26.49
N ASN A 209 9.44 20.59 26.95
CA ASN A 209 9.51 21.75 27.83
C ASN A 209 8.69 21.63 29.12
N ALA A 210 8.40 20.41 29.56
CA ALA A 210 7.63 20.16 30.78
C ALA A 210 8.31 20.74 32.03
N THR A 211 7.55 21.34 32.95
CA THR A 211 8.04 21.91 34.21
C THR A 211 7.60 21.06 35.41
N SER A 212 7.91 21.49 36.63
CA SER A 212 7.40 20.86 37.85
C SER A 212 5.88 21.06 38.06
N ALA A 213 5.29 22.03 37.34
CA ALA A 213 3.86 22.32 37.38
C ALA A 213 3.05 21.52 36.34
N THR A 214 3.73 20.85 35.39
CA THR A 214 3.09 20.06 34.33
C THR A 214 2.36 18.85 34.91
N LYS A 215 1.09 18.65 34.49
CA LYS A 215 0.23 17.53 34.87
C LYS A 215 -0.45 16.94 33.64
N ILE A 216 -0.68 15.64 33.68
CA ILE A 216 -1.34 14.88 32.61
C ILE A 216 -2.65 14.27 33.11
N GLU A 217 -3.69 14.39 32.32
CA GLU A 217 -4.97 13.68 32.50
C GLU A 217 -5.29 12.91 31.22
N HIS A 218 -5.83 11.70 31.38
CA HIS A 218 -6.29 10.87 30.26
C HIS A 218 -7.77 10.58 30.39
N GLU A 219 -8.45 10.63 29.25
CA GLU A 219 -9.79 10.10 29.04
C GLU A 219 -9.71 9.03 27.95
N VAL A 220 -10.14 7.81 28.25
CA VAL A 220 -10.30 6.77 27.26
C VAL A 220 -11.74 6.77 26.81
N GLN A 221 -11.95 6.94 25.51
CA GLN A 221 -13.26 7.01 24.88
C GLN A 221 -13.48 5.78 24.01
N ASP A 222 -14.70 5.28 24.00
CA ASP A 222 -15.16 4.24 23.09
C ASP A 222 -15.42 4.78 21.66
N ALA A 223 -15.77 3.90 20.73
CA ALA A 223 -16.03 4.27 19.34
C ALA A 223 -17.22 5.26 19.18
N SER A 224 -18.08 5.40 20.19
CA SER A 224 -19.17 6.39 20.20
C SER A 224 -18.75 7.76 20.76
N GLY A 225 -17.50 7.89 21.21
CA GLY A 225 -16.97 9.09 21.85
C GLY A 225 -17.31 9.20 23.35
N ARG A 226 -17.92 8.16 23.94
CA ARG A 226 -18.24 8.14 25.38
C ARG A 226 -16.98 7.79 26.19
N THR A 227 -16.68 8.58 27.23
CA THR A 227 -15.60 8.30 28.16
C THR A 227 -15.93 7.04 28.99
N VAL A 228 -15.06 6.01 28.87
CA VAL A 228 -15.20 4.73 29.58
C VAL A 228 -14.33 4.65 30.84
N VAL A 229 -13.20 5.35 30.84
CA VAL A 229 -12.34 5.46 32.02
C VAL A 229 -11.50 6.74 31.95
N THR A 230 -11.11 7.27 33.10
CA THR A 230 -10.24 8.43 33.24
C THR A 230 -9.11 8.17 34.22
N THR A 231 -7.98 8.84 34.06
CA THR A 231 -6.92 8.87 35.07
C THR A 231 -6.24 10.24 35.12
N LYS A 232 -5.86 10.64 36.33
CA LYS A 232 -5.07 11.84 36.63
C LYS A 232 -3.76 11.49 37.33
N LYS A 233 -3.47 10.17 37.45
CA LYS A 233 -2.28 9.66 38.11
C LYS A 233 -1.25 9.30 37.08
N SER A 234 -0.06 9.86 37.20
CA SER A 234 1.11 9.51 36.43
C SER A 234 2.35 9.46 37.29
N SER A 235 3.24 8.54 37.00
CA SER A 235 4.64 8.62 37.45
C SER A 235 5.44 9.41 36.41
N VAL A 236 6.47 10.12 36.86
CA VAL A 236 7.29 10.96 36.00
C VAL A 236 8.72 10.44 36.02
N SER A 237 9.30 10.27 34.86
CA SER A 237 10.72 9.95 34.67
C SER A 237 11.34 10.91 33.66
N GLU A 238 12.65 10.94 33.62
CA GLU A 238 13.39 11.67 32.57
C GLU A 238 14.06 10.67 31.62
N LYS A 239 13.89 10.90 30.33
CA LYS A 239 14.52 10.13 29.27
C LYS A 239 14.99 11.10 28.18
N ASP A 240 16.26 11.04 27.83
CA ASP A 240 16.87 11.86 26.75
C ASP A 240 16.58 13.37 26.89
N GLY A 241 16.58 13.88 28.13
CA GLY A 241 16.33 15.30 28.44
C GLY A 241 14.86 15.71 28.41
N LYS A 242 13.93 14.76 28.19
CA LYS A 242 12.47 14.99 28.18
C LYS A 242 11.80 14.29 29.35
N ARG A 243 10.67 14.83 29.79
CA ARG A 243 9.85 14.18 30.82
C ARG A 243 8.85 13.23 30.21
N VAL A 244 8.83 12.02 30.72
CA VAL A 244 7.89 10.97 30.35
C VAL A 244 6.92 10.74 31.50
N TYR A 245 5.62 10.85 31.22
CA TYR A 245 4.53 10.64 32.14
C TYR A 245 3.89 9.28 31.84
N ALA A 246 4.07 8.34 32.77
CA ALA A 246 3.52 6.99 32.64
C ALA A 246 2.25 6.85 33.50
N SER A 247 1.17 6.43 32.87
CA SER A 247 -0.14 6.19 33.49
C SER A 247 -0.62 4.78 33.18
N SER A 248 -1.53 4.26 34.02
CA SER A 248 -2.21 2.98 33.76
C SER A 248 -3.70 3.11 34.10
N VAL A 249 -4.52 2.47 33.28
CA VAL A 249 -5.97 2.36 33.51
C VAL A 249 -6.44 0.94 33.23
N THR A 250 -7.51 0.51 33.89
CA THR A 250 -8.12 -0.79 33.64
C THR A 250 -9.49 -0.61 33.01
N LEU A 251 -9.67 -1.22 31.84
CA LEU A 251 -10.96 -1.32 31.17
C LEU A 251 -11.62 -2.65 31.57
N LYS A 252 -12.90 -2.58 31.90
CA LYS A 252 -13.73 -3.77 32.19
C LYS A 252 -14.53 -4.13 30.94
N HIS A 253 -14.55 -5.41 30.59
CA HIS A 253 -15.23 -5.93 29.41
C HIS A 253 -14.89 -5.15 28.12
N PRO A 254 -13.59 -5.08 27.78
CA PRO A 254 -13.19 -4.31 26.61
C PRO A 254 -13.70 -4.93 25.31
N GLU A 255 -14.08 -4.08 24.36
CA GLU A 255 -14.30 -4.49 22.98
C GLU A 255 -12.93 -4.69 22.31
N LEU A 256 -12.75 -5.85 21.66
CA LEU A 256 -11.48 -6.19 21.06
C LEU A 256 -11.43 -5.79 19.57
N TRP A 257 -10.26 -5.34 19.15
CA TRP A 257 -9.97 -5.13 17.75
C TRP A 257 -9.68 -6.48 17.08
N SER A 258 -10.30 -6.73 15.93
CA SER A 258 -10.03 -7.89 15.08
C SER A 258 -10.22 -7.56 13.60
N VAL A 259 -9.82 -8.47 12.71
CA VAL A 259 -9.98 -8.31 11.27
C VAL A 259 -11.45 -8.28 10.80
N THR A 260 -12.36 -8.86 11.60
CA THR A 260 -13.80 -8.85 11.32
C THR A 260 -14.56 -7.78 12.10
N ARG A 261 -13.99 -7.31 13.22
CA ARG A 261 -14.54 -6.26 14.07
C ARG A 261 -13.44 -5.32 14.51
N PRO A 262 -13.05 -4.35 13.67
CA PRO A 262 -11.92 -3.46 13.92
C PRO A 262 -12.29 -2.33 14.89
N TYR A 263 -12.53 -2.68 16.15
CA TYR A 263 -12.99 -1.75 17.19
C TYR A 263 -11.82 -0.92 17.72
N ARG A 264 -11.98 0.41 17.72
CA ARG A 264 -10.94 1.35 18.16
C ARG A 264 -11.41 2.16 19.37
N TYR A 265 -10.47 2.42 20.27
CA TYR A 265 -10.57 3.37 21.36
C TYR A 265 -9.78 4.63 21.01
N LYS A 266 -10.18 5.74 21.63
CA LYS A 266 -9.45 7.00 21.59
C LYS A 266 -8.93 7.30 22.99
N VAL A 267 -7.61 7.49 23.12
CA VAL A 267 -7.00 8.05 24.34
C VAL A 267 -6.83 9.54 24.11
N PHE A 268 -7.58 10.31 24.86
CA PHE A 268 -7.53 11.77 24.85
C PHE A 268 -6.67 12.24 26.03
N THR A 269 -5.48 12.78 25.71
CA THR A 269 -4.49 13.23 26.66
C THR A 269 -4.56 14.75 26.82
N LYS A 270 -4.76 15.24 28.04
CA LYS A 270 -4.77 16.68 28.38
C LYS A 270 -3.51 17.00 29.17
N VAL A 271 -2.78 18.01 28.70
CA VAL A 271 -1.57 18.53 29.37
C VAL A 271 -1.88 19.87 29.99
N TYR A 272 -1.65 19.96 31.30
CA TYR A 272 -1.86 21.18 32.06
C TYR A 272 -0.52 21.74 32.54
N GLU A 273 -0.39 23.05 32.52
CA GLU A 273 0.65 23.79 33.24
C GLU A 273 -0.01 24.53 34.40
N GLY A 274 0.21 24.02 35.61
CA GLY A 274 -0.55 24.47 36.78
C GLY A 274 -2.04 24.10 36.68
N LYS A 275 -2.89 25.08 36.32
CA LYS A 275 -4.34 24.92 36.10
C LYS A 275 -4.75 25.16 34.66
N GLU A 276 -3.86 25.65 33.84
CA GLU A 276 -4.12 25.98 32.44
C GLU A 276 -3.95 24.74 31.56
N LEU A 277 -4.91 24.46 30.67
CA LEU A 277 -4.81 23.44 29.63
C LEU A 277 -3.93 24.01 28.52
N VAL A 278 -2.74 23.42 28.34
CA VAL A 278 -1.73 23.92 27.38
C VAL A 278 -1.60 23.03 26.15
N ASP A 279 -2.02 21.75 26.22
CA ASP A 279 -2.04 20.86 25.06
C ASP A 279 -3.12 19.78 25.20
N ALA A 280 -3.64 19.32 24.07
CA ALA A 280 -4.60 18.23 23.99
C ALA A 280 -4.20 17.31 22.81
N TYR A 281 -4.00 16.03 23.07
CA TYR A 281 -3.48 15.07 22.11
C TYR A 281 -4.35 13.83 22.04
N GLU A 282 -4.71 13.43 20.83
CA GLU A 282 -5.49 12.21 20.58
C GLU A 282 -4.59 11.07 20.10
N THR A 283 -4.80 9.87 20.66
CA THR A 283 -4.17 8.64 20.18
C THR A 283 -5.26 7.61 19.93
N LEU A 284 -5.43 7.21 18.69
CA LEU A 284 -6.27 6.07 18.32
C LEU A 284 -5.52 4.77 18.64
N THR A 285 -6.23 3.77 19.15
CA THR A 285 -5.66 2.47 19.48
C THR A 285 -6.75 1.38 19.47
N GLY A 286 -6.34 0.12 19.52
CA GLY A 286 -7.24 -1.02 19.67
C GLY A 286 -6.70 -2.00 20.69
N ILE A 287 -7.59 -2.67 21.41
CA ILE A 287 -7.24 -3.72 22.36
C ILE A 287 -7.29 -5.05 21.64
N ARG A 288 -6.17 -5.75 21.55
CA ARG A 288 -6.07 -7.08 20.98
C ARG A 288 -4.93 -7.86 21.62
N GLN A 289 -5.01 -9.16 21.46
CA GLN A 289 -3.92 -10.08 21.78
C GLN A 289 -3.66 -10.94 20.54
N PHE A 290 -2.40 -11.14 20.19
CA PHE A 290 -2.02 -12.06 19.13
C PHE A 290 -0.84 -12.92 19.60
N GLU A 291 -0.73 -14.09 19.00
CA GLU A 291 0.32 -15.04 19.31
C GLU A 291 0.81 -15.70 18.02
N PHE A 292 2.13 -15.80 17.92
CA PHE A 292 2.81 -16.65 16.95
C PHE A 292 3.33 -17.90 17.65
N ASN A 293 2.94 -19.05 17.16
CA ASN A 293 3.28 -20.33 17.74
C ASN A 293 4.01 -21.19 16.70
N ALA A 294 5.12 -21.82 17.12
CA ALA A 294 5.95 -22.63 16.23
C ALA A 294 5.26 -23.88 15.67
N ASP A 295 4.22 -24.40 16.33
CA ASP A 295 3.51 -25.60 15.92
C ASP A 295 2.12 -25.28 15.33
N GLN A 296 1.51 -24.16 15.71
CA GLN A 296 0.11 -23.83 15.40
C GLN A 296 -0.07 -22.55 14.56
N GLY A 297 1.03 -21.90 14.19
CA GLY A 297 1.00 -20.70 13.36
C GLY A 297 0.56 -19.46 14.12
N PHE A 298 -0.53 -18.80 13.70
CA PHE A 298 -0.97 -17.50 14.21
C PHE A 298 -2.36 -17.57 14.83
N SER A 299 -2.55 -16.83 15.93
CA SER A 299 -3.86 -16.58 16.53
C SER A 299 -4.06 -15.11 16.87
N LEU A 300 -5.30 -14.63 16.76
CA LEU A 300 -5.75 -13.30 17.14
C LEU A 300 -6.89 -13.42 18.15
N ASN A 301 -6.73 -12.79 19.31
CA ASN A 301 -7.69 -12.84 20.43
C ASN A 301 -8.07 -14.27 20.87
N GLY A 302 -7.10 -15.20 20.76
CA GLY A 302 -7.27 -16.61 21.10
C GLY A 302 -7.91 -17.46 19.97
N GLU A 303 -8.30 -16.85 18.86
CA GLU A 303 -8.82 -17.56 17.70
C GLU A 303 -7.68 -17.81 16.69
N ARG A 304 -7.50 -19.07 16.33
CA ARG A 304 -6.51 -19.46 15.34
C ARG A 304 -6.96 -19.06 13.94
N MET A 305 -6.08 -18.48 13.17
CA MET A 305 -6.34 -18.08 11.79
C MET A 305 -5.09 -18.12 10.93
N LYS A 306 -5.26 -18.25 9.61
CA LYS A 306 -4.17 -18.03 8.66
C LYS A 306 -4.06 -16.54 8.31
N ILE A 307 -2.83 -16.10 8.14
CA ILE A 307 -2.52 -14.80 7.57
C ILE A 307 -2.68 -14.91 6.05
N ASN A 308 -3.78 -14.40 5.54
CA ASN A 308 -4.12 -14.33 4.12
C ASN A 308 -3.69 -12.96 3.61
N GLY A 309 -2.39 -12.78 3.43
CA GLY A 309 -1.78 -11.49 3.17
C GLY A 309 -1.32 -11.29 1.73
N VAL A 310 -1.09 -10.04 1.39
CA VAL A 310 -0.46 -9.62 0.14
C VAL A 310 0.61 -8.56 0.41
N CYS A 311 1.65 -8.53 -0.42
CA CYS A 311 2.60 -7.44 -0.52
C CYS A 311 2.00 -6.31 -1.34
N MET A 312 2.24 -5.06 -0.93
CA MET A 312 1.78 -3.87 -1.65
C MET A 312 2.89 -2.83 -1.74
N HIS A 313 3.18 -2.38 -2.97
CA HIS A 313 3.93 -1.16 -3.19
C HIS A 313 3.06 0.07 -2.97
N HIS A 314 3.67 1.25 -2.92
CA HIS A 314 3.01 2.48 -2.52
C HIS A 314 2.38 3.27 -3.67
N ASP A 315 2.57 2.87 -4.94
CA ASP A 315 1.95 3.55 -6.06
C ASP A 315 0.45 3.23 -6.20
N LEU A 316 -0.26 4.15 -6.80
CA LEU A 316 -1.70 4.11 -7.04
C LEU A 316 -2.03 4.03 -8.54
N GLY A 317 -1.22 3.27 -9.29
CA GLY A 317 -1.37 3.10 -10.73
C GLY A 317 -1.25 4.43 -11.46
N CYS A 318 -2.25 4.81 -12.28
CA CYS A 318 -2.24 6.04 -13.07
C CYS A 318 -2.18 7.35 -12.23
N LEU A 319 -2.33 7.27 -10.93
CA LEU A 319 -2.15 8.40 -10.02
C LEU A 319 -0.69 8.57 -9.57
N GLY A 320 0.17 7.59 -9.81
CA GLY A 320 1.55 7.57 -9.38
C GLY A 320 1.68 7.32 -7.87
N ALA A 321 2.71 7.91 -7.26
CA ALA A 321 2.94 7.81 -5.83
C ALA A 321 2.14 8.83 -5.00
N ALA A 322 1.52 9.83 -5.63
CA ALA A 322 0.74 10.86 -4.94
C ALA A 322 -0.42 10.26 -4.14
N VAL A 323 -0.35 10.32 -2.82
CA VAL A 323 -1.32 9.71 -1.92
C VAL A 323 -2.72 10.31 -2.12
N ASN A 324 -3.72 9.43 -2.18
CA ASN A 324 -5.12 9.81 -2.20
C ASN A 324 -5.94 8.76 -1.45
N ASP A 325 -6.76 9.21 -0.51
CA ASP A 325 -7.54 8.34 0.40
C ASP A 325 -8.52 7.43 -0.34
N ASP A 326 -9.21 7.95 -1.38
CA ASP A 326 -10.17 7.16 -2.15
C ASP A 326 -9.48 6.04 -2.93
N ALA A 327 -8.29 6.31 -3.47
CA ALA A 327 -7.49 5.33 -4.19
C ALA A 327 -6.95 4.23 -3.27
N LEU A 328 -6.41 4.60 -2.10
CA LEU A 328 -5.98 3.64 -1.07
C LEU A 328 -7.15 2.78 -0.61
N ARG A 329 -8.28 3.39 -0.31
CA ARG A 329 -9.50 2.69 0.12
C ARG A 329 -10.06 1.75 -0.96
N ARG A 330 -9.95 2.13 -2.24
CA ARG A 330 -10.32 1.26 -3.37
C ARG A 330 -9.45 0.01 -3.41
N GLN A 331 -8.13 0.15 -3.28
CA GLN A 331 -7.22 -1.00 -3.24
C GLN A 331 -7.56 -1.93 -2.07
N LEU A 332 -7.68 -1.38 -0.87
CA LEU A 332 -8.00 -2.17 0.32
C LEU A 332 -9.37 -2.85 0.24
N ARG A 333 -10.40 -2.18 -0.29
CA ARG A 333 -11.73 -2.80 -0.50
C ARG A 333 -11.65 -3.99 -1.44
N SER A 334 -10.98 -3.86 -2.57
CA SER A 334 -10.79 -4.96 -3.52
C SER A 334 -10.12 -6.17 -2.87
N LEU A 335 -9.05 -5.93 -2.10
CA LEU A 335 -8.34 -6.98 -1.38
C LEU A 335 -9.21 -7.62 -0.27
N LYS A 336 -9.97 -6.81 0.46
CA LYS A 336 -10.90 -7.31 1.49
C LYS A 336 -12.00 -8.20 0.89
N GLU A 337 -12.52 -7.83 -0.27
CA GLU A 337 -13.52 -8.62 -1.01
C GLU A 337 -12.98 -9.95 -1.50
N MET A 338 -11.69 -10.04 -1.80
CA MET A 338 -10.99 -11.28 -2.11
C MET A 338 -10.82 -12.19 -0.89
N GLY A 339 -10.93 -11.66 0.32
CA GLY A 339 -10.69 -12.39 1.58
C GLY A 339 -9.31 -12.12 2.18
N CYS A 340 -8.57 -11.16 1.66
CA CYS A 340 -7.31 -10.72 2.24
C CYS A 340 -7.56 -10.10 3.63
N ASN A 341 -6.74 -10.50 4.61
CA ASN A 341 -6.81 -10.02 5.98
C ASN A 341 -5.51 -9.36 6.46
N ALA A 342 -4.48 -9.33 5.62
CA ALA A 342 -3.16 -8.81 5.98
C ALA A 342 -2.46 -8.09 4.81
N ILE A 343 -1.69 -7.06 5.13
CA ILE A 343 -0.87 -6.31 4.17
C ILE A 343 0.58 -6.26 4.68
N ARG A 344 1.54 -6.55 3.80
CA ARG A 344 2.95 -6.23 4.01
C ARG A 344 3.28 -4.95 3.22
N MET A 345 3.86 -3.97 3.91
CA MET A 345 4.26 -2.69 3.35
C MET A 345 5.62 -2.84 2.67
N THR A 346 5.64 -3.06 1.37
CA THR A 346 6.87 -3.40 0.64
C THR A 346 7.48 -2.18 -0.06
N HIS A 347 8.77 -1.89 0.16
CA HIS A 347 9.65 -2.35 1.24
C HIS A 347 10.13 -1.09 1.97
N ASN A 348 9.19 -0.35 2.57
CA ASN A 348 9.41 0.97 3.14
C ASN A 348 8.25 1.40 4.05
N PRO A 349 8.45 2.36 4.93
CA PRO A 349 7.37 2.93 5.74
C PRO A 349 6.21 3.44 4.88
N PRO A 350 4.96 3.01 5.17
CA PRO A 350 3.78 3.40 4.41
C PRO A 350 3.35 4.85 4.68
N ALA A 351 2.38 5.32 3.89
CA ALA A 351 1.64 6.53 4.22
C ALA A 351 0.84 6.34 5.52
N PRO A 352 0.80 7.33 6.42
CA PRO A 352 0.03 7.23 7.68
C PRO A 352 -1.44 6.85 7.44
N GLU A 353 -2.07 7.41 6.40
CA GLU A 353 -3.47 7.17 6.02
C GLU A 353 -3.73 5.70 5.70
N LEU A 354 -2.75 5.00 5.12
CA LEU A 354 -2.88 3.57 4.81
C LEU A 354 -2.97 2.73 6.09
N LEU A 355 -2.19 3.05 7.12
CA LEU A 355 -2.27 2.38 8.42
C LEU A 355 -3.58 2.70 9.15
N ASP A 356 -4.04 3.95 9.11
CA ASP A 356 -5.35 4.34 9.65
C ASP A 356 -6.50 3.55 8.99
N MET A 357 -6.42 3.35 7.67
CA MET A 357 -7.39 2.53 6.93
C MET A 357 -7.27 1.04 7.26
N CYS A 358 -6.06 0.52 7.47
CA CYS A 358 -5.87 -0.86 7.94
C CYS A 358 -6.48 -1.06 9.34
N ASP A 359 -6.30 -0.10 10.25
CA ASP A 359 -6.94 -0.11 11.57
C ASP A 359 -8.47 -0.08 11.47
N GLU A 360 -9.02 0.71 10.55
CA GLU A 360 -10.45 0.89 10.34
C GLU A 360 -11.11 -0.30 9.65
N MET A 361 -10.45 -0.85 8.63
CA MET A 361 -11.01 -1.89 7.79
C MET A 361 -10.68 -3.31 8.27
N GLY A 362 -9.85 -3.44 9.31
CA GLY A 362 -9.48 -4.73 9.90
C GLY A 362 -8.47 -5.51 9.05
N PHE A 363 -7.35 -4.89 8.71
CA PHE A 363 -6.18 -5.58 8.17
C PHE A 363 -5.10 -5.66 9.23
N ILE A 364 -4.47 -6.81 9.39
CA ILE A 364 -3.20 -6.90 10.12
C ILE A 364 -2.04 -6.52 9.19
N VAL A 365 -1.04 -5.85 9.75
CA VAL A 365 0.04 -5.24 8.98
C VAL A 365 1.39 -5.78 9.42
N MET A 366 2.18 -6.21 8.45
CA MET A 366 3.62 -6.34 8.57
C MET A 366 4.24 -5.05 8.07
N ASP A 367 4.74 -4.24 9.01
CA ASP A 367 5.27 -2.93 8.71
C ASP A 367 6.79 -3.01 8.53
N GLU A 368 7.30 -2.55 7.37
CA GLU A 368 8.67 -2.80 6.95
C GLU A 368 9.46 -1.51 6.81
N ALA A 369 10.67 -1.51 7.38
CA ALA A 369 11.50 -0.32 7.46
C ALA A 369 12.32 -0.05 6.21
N PHE A 370 13.02 -1.07 5.68
CA PHE A 370 14.06 -0.90 4.66
C PHE A 370 14.07 -2.04 3.63
N ASP A 371 14.40 -1.73 2.37
CA ASP A 371 14.71 -2.73 1.35
C ASP A 371 16.19 -3.16 1.38
N MET A 372 17.08 -2.27 1.79
CA MET A 372 18.52 -2.51 1.91
C MET A 372 19.05 -1.87 3.19
N TRP A 373 20.20 -2.39 3.68
CA TRP A 373 20.92 -1.80 4.78
C TRP A 373 22.21 -1.15 4.30
N HIS A 374 23.35 -1.56 4.86
CA HIS A 374 24.69 -1.06 4.50
C HIS A 374 25.12 -1.45 3.07
N LYS A 375 24.76 -2.68 2.63
CA LYS A 375 25.10 -3.17 1.30
C LYS A 375 24.09 -2.71 0.26
N LYS A 376 24.55 -2.04 -0.79
CA LYS A 376 23.69 -1.51 -1.84
C LYS A 376 23.10 -2.61 -2.73
N LYS A 377 21.89 -2.41 -3.19
CA LYS A 377 21.22 -3.21 -4.22
C LYS A 377 21.16 -2.50 -5.55
N THR A 378 21.11 -1.17 -5.54
CA THR A 378 21.17 -0.34 -6.75
C THR A 378 22.17 0.79 -6.57
N LYS A 379 22.51 1.45 -7.67
CA LYS A 379 23.65 2.40 -7.70
C LYS A 379 23.57 3.52 -6.69
N TYR A 380 22.37 4.09 -6.47
CA TYR A 380 22.15 5.29 -5.68
C TYR A 380 21.08 5.09 -4.61
N ASP A 381 20.95 3.88 -4.09
CA ASP A 381 19.94 3.55 -3.10
C ASP A 381 20.28 4.06 -1.67
N TYR A 382 19.38 3.77 -0.73
CA TYR A 382 19.48 4.27 0.64
C TYR A 382 20.74 3.79 1.40
N SER A 383 21.42 2.75 0.94
CA SER A 383 22.68 2.29 1.54
C SER A 383 23.73 3.40 1.63
N MET A 384 23.69 4.40 0.72
CA MET A 384 24.56 5.58 0.75
C MET A 384 24.38 6.42 2.02
N TYR A 385 23.24 6.35 2.65
CA TYR A 385 22.86 7.15 3.82
C TYR A 385 22.69 6.29 5.07
N PHE A 386 22.62 4.97 4.93
CA PHE A 386 22.25 4.03 5.98
C PHE A 386 23.03 4.23 7.27
N ASP A 387 24.37 4.22 7.22
CA ASP A 387 25.22 4.33 8.41
C ASP A 387 24.99 5.60 9.24
N GLN A 388 24.56 6.70 8.58
CA GLN A 388 24.33 7.98 9.25
C GLN A 388 22.89 8.16 9.71
N TRP A 389 21.93 7.46 9.08
CA TRP A 389 20.52 7.78 9.22
C TRP A 389 19.65 6.64 9.76
N PHE A 390 20.08 5.38 9.70
CA PHE A 390 19.23 4.25 10.04
C PHE A 390 18.66 4.32 11.47
N GLU A 391 19.43 4.77 12.46
CA GLU A 391 18.95 4.87 13.84
C GLU A 391 17.82 5.89 13.96
N ARG A 392 17.97 7.04 13.31
CA ARG A 392 16.93 8.07 13.29
C ARG A 392 15.72 7.62 12.51
N ASP A 393 15.92 7.10 11.28
CA ASP A 393 14.84 6.71 10.42
C ASP A 393 14.03 5.54 11.00
N LEU A 394 14.70 4.55 11.58
CA LEU A 394 14.05 3.43 12.27
C LEU A 394 13.33 3.88 13.56
N THR A 395 13.93 4.82 14.31
CA THR A 395 13.31 5.40 15.51
C THR A 395 12.03 6.16 15.14
N ASP A 396 12.10 7.03 14.14
CA ASP A 396 10.95 7.81 13.67
C ASP A 396 9.84 6.90 13.15
N PHE A 397 10.18 5.85 12.39
CA PHE A 397 9.26 4.85 11.87
C PHE A 397 8.51 4.13 13.01
N ILE A 398 9.23 3.53 13.97
CA ILE A 398 8.59 2.78 15.06
C ILE A 398 7.76 3.72 15.94
N ARG A 399 8.26 4.91 16.27
CA ARG A 399 7.54 5.88 17.11
C ARG A 399 6.27 6.39 16.45
N ARG A 400 6.31 6.62 15.12
CA ARG A 400 5.14 7.05 14.35
C ARG A 400 4.04 6.00 14.38
N ASP A 401 4.40 4.72 14.19
CA ASP A 401 3.44 3.68 13.83
C ASP A 401 3.03 2.76 15.00
N ARG A 402 3.78 2.72 16.11
CA ARG A 402 3.59 1.77 17.22
C ARG A 402 2.22 1.80 17.92
N ASN A 403 1.39 2.82 17.71
CA ASN A 403 0.04 2.88 18.30
C ASN A 403 -1.04 2.21 17.43
N HIS A 404 -0.74 1.86 16.18
CA HIS A 404 -1.68 1.20 15.28
C HIS A 404 -1.98 -0.24 15.74
N PRO A 405 -3.24 -0.59 16.04
CA PRO A 405 -3.59 -1.96 16.42
C PRO A 405 -3.43 -2.96 15.27
N SER A 406 -3.48 -2.52 14.03
CA SER A 406 -3.27 -3.34 12.84
C SER A 406 -1.86 -3.92 12.75
N ILE A 407 -0.82 -3.21 13.23
CA ILE A 407 0.56 -3.70 13.16
C ILE A 407 0.74 -4.86 14.15
N PHE A 408 1.19 -5.99 13.65
CA PHE A 408 1.42 -7.20 14.44
C PHE A 408 2.87 -7.70 14.39
N VAL A 409 3.67 -7.25 13.40
CA VAL A 409 5.09 -7.56 13.29
C VAL A 409 5.86 -6.41 12.67
N TRP A 410 7.05 -6.15 13.17
CA TRP A 410 8.02 -5.25 12.57
C TRP A 410 8.96 -6.02 11.66
N SER A 411 9.16 -5.55 10.44
CA SER A 411 10.17 -6.07 9.53
C SER A 411 11.32 -5.05 9.40
N THR A 412 12.52 -5.52 9.69
CA THR A 412 13.71 -4.64 9.66
C THR A 412 14.35 -4.54 8.30
N GLY A 413 14.02 -5.45 7.36
CA GLY A 413 14.59 -5.41 6.03
C GLY A 413 14.02 -6.46 5.09
N ASN A 414 14.17 -6.21 3.79
CA ASN A 414 13.79 -7.12 2.73
C ASN A 414 15.02 -7.59 1.98
N GLU A 415 15.24 -8.92 1.90
CA GLU A 415 16.29 -9.54 1.08
C GLU A 415 17.63 -8.81 1.15
N VAL A 416 17.96 -8.30 2.34
CA VAL A 416 19.20 -7.55 2.54
C VAL A 416 20.41 -8.41 2.26
N LEU A 417 21.44 -7.85 1.61
CA LEU A 417 22.64 -8.61 1.23
C LEU A 417 23.50 -9.02 2.42
N GLU A 418 23.21 -8.52 3.61
CA GLU A 418 23.79 -8.93 4.88
C GLU A 418 23.44 -10.36 5.29
N GLN A 419 22.53 -11.04 4.60
CA GLN A 419 22.29 -12.47 4.73
C GLN A 419 23.56 -13.30 4.45
N TRP A 420 24.48 -12.74 3.66
CA TRP A 420 25.76 -13.34 3.24
C TRP A 420 26.95 -12.46 3.59
N SER A 421 28.12 -13.04 3.79
CA SER A 421 29.37 -12.30 4.08
C SER A 421 29.94 -11.62 2.83
N SER A 422 29.68 -12.16 1.62
CA SER A 422 29.98 -11.53 0.33
C SER A 422 28.72 -10.92 -0.27
N GLY A 423 28.90 -10.09 -1.29
CA GLY A 423 27.78 -9.45 -2.00
C GLY A 423 27.66 -7.98 -1.65
N GLU A 424 28.57 -7.16 -2.19
CA GLU A 424 28.28 -5.76 -2.44
C GLU A 424 27.57 -5.70 -3.79
N GLY A 425 26.40 -5.06 -3.85
CA GLY A 425 25.77 -4.73 -5.11
C GLY A 425 26.71 -3.77 -5.86
N GLU A 426 27.30 -4.24 -6.94
CA GLU A 426 28.03 -3.37 -7.85
C GLU A 426 27.04 -2.40 -8.53
N ASP A 427 27.51 -1.62 -9.52
CA ASP A 427 26.64 -0.69 -10.28
C ASP A 427 25.66 -1.46 -11.18
N LEU A 428 24.69 -2.12 -10.59
CA LEU A 428 23.71 -2.97 -11.28
C LEU A 428 22.50 -2.16 -11.76
N THR A 429 21.89 -2.59 -12.86
CA THR A 429 20.52 -2.17 -13.20
C THR A 429 19.53 -2.78 -12.23
N ILE A 430 18.30 -2.27 -12.18
CA ILE A 430 17.24 -2.83 -11.32
C ILE A 430 16.98 -4.31 -11.69
N GLU A 431 16.96 -4.61 -13.01
CA GLU A 431 16.76 -5.97 -13.50
C GLU A 431 17.90 -6.90 -13.06
N GLN A 432 19.14 -6.43 -13.11
CA GLN A 432 20.31 -7.18 -12.63
C GLN A 432 20.27 -7.37 -11.13
N ALA A 433 19.88 -6.34 -10.36
CA ALA A 433 19.73 -6.44 -8.91
C ALA A 433 18.69 -7.49 -8.52
N ASN A 434 17.52 -7.47 -9.17
CA ASN A 434 16.46 -8.45 -8.93
C ASN A 434 16.89 -9.87 -9.28
N LEU A 435 17.72 -10.04 -10.29
CA LEU A 435 18.30 -11.34 -10.64
C LEU A 435 19.27 -11.82 -9.57
N ILE A 436 20.23 -11.01 -9.15
CA ILE A 436 21.28 -11.39 -8.15
C ILE A 436 20.67 -11.82 -6.83
N LEU A 437 19.60 -11.18 -6.38
CA LEU A 437 18.93 -11.53 -5.14
C LEU A 437 18.40 -12.98 -5.14
N ASN A 438 18.12 -13.52 -6.31
CA ASN A 438 17.53 -14.85 -6.48
C ASN A 438 18.55 -15.96 -6.82
N PHE A 439 19.88 -15.67 -6.74
CA PHE A 439 20.89 -16.70 -6.94
C PHE A 439 21.26 -17.42 -5.68
N GLY A 440 21.50 -18.71 -5.82
CA GLY A 440 22.17 -19.49 -4.81
C GLY A 440 23.56 -18.92 -4.52
N HIS A 441 23.76 -18.30 -3.37
CA HIS A 441 25.06 -17.89 -2.90
C HIS A 441 25.86 -19.11 -2.43
N ASP A 442 27.20 -19.04 -2.57
CA ASP A 442 28.07 -20.12 -2.09
C ASP A 442 27.93 -20.28 -0.57
N ALA A 443 27.83 -21.55 -0.12
CA ALA A 443 27.69 -21.85 1.31
C ALA A 443 28.86 -21.31 2.18
N SER A 444 30.02 -21.02 1.59
CA SER A 444 31.15 -20.39 2.29
C SER A 444 30.86 -18.93 2.69
N THR A 445 29.83 -18.30 2.13
CA THR A 445 29.41 -16.94 2.45
C THR A 445 28.45 -16.88 3.63
N LEU A 446 27.96 -18.01 4.09
CA LEU A 446 27.10 -18.15 5.26
C LEU A 446 27.92 -18.12 6.55
N SER A 447 27.25 -17.89 7.68
CA SER A 447 27.89 -17.86 8.99
C SER A 447 28.51 -19.22 9.33
N THR A 448 29.77 -19.23 9.76
CA THR A 448 30.49 -20.43 10.19
C THR A 448 30.83 -20.35 11.68
N GLY A 449 30.47 -21.38 12.44
CA GLY A 449 30.79 -21.47 13.87
C GLY A 449 29.85 -20.62 14.77
N ASP A 450 30.29 -20.42 16.01
CA ASP A 450 29.49 -19.76 17.05
C ASP A 450 29.78 -18.25 17.18
N GLU A 451 30.79 -17.74 16.49
CA GLU A 451 31.13 -16.32 16.52
C GLU A 451 30.16 -15.50 15.67
N LYS A 452 29.68 -14.40 16.23
CA LYS A 452 28.78 -13.49 15.52
C LYS A 452 29.58 -12.65 14.53
N SER A 453 29.14 -12.70 13.28
CA SER A 453 29.69 -11.83 12.24
C SER A 453 29.24 -10.37 12.40
N THR A 454 29.89 -9.44 11.70
CA THR A 454 29.47 -8.04 11.63
C THR A 454 28.03 -7.90 11.16
N ASN A 455 27.59 -8.71 10.17
CA ASN A 455 26.21 -8.71 9.68
C ASN A 455 25.21 -9.17 10.75
N THR A 456 25.54 -10.22 11.52
CA THR A 456 24.71 -10.67 12.66
C THR A 456 24.61 -9.55 13.72
N LEU A 457 25.71 -8.89 14.05
CA LEU A 457 25.73 -7.80 15.02
C LEU A 457 24.92 -6.59 14.55
N LEU A 458 24.96 -6.27 13.26
CA LEU A 458 24.13 -5.21 12.68
C LEU A 458 22.63 -5.56 12.77
N ALA A 459 22.27 -6.77 12.40
CA ALA A 459 20.89 -7.25 12.51
C ALA A 459 20.36 -7.18 13.96
N GLU A 460 21.18 -7.60 14.94
CA GLU A 460 20.87 -7.51 16.36
C GLU A 460 20.70 -6.05 16.81
N ARG A 461 21.57 -5.15 16.37
CA ARG A 461 21.49 -3.71 16.70
C ARG A 461 20.18 -3.09 16.24
N LEU A 462 19.74 -3.40 15.00
CA LEU A 462 18.44 -2.96 14.48
C LEU A 462 17.29 -3.52 15.33
N ALA A 463 17.33 -4.81 15.64
CA ALA A 463 16.30 -5.45 16.47
C ALA A 463 16.26 -4.90 17.90
N GLU A 464 17.41 -4.63 18.52
CA GLU A 464 17.50 -4.02 19.84
C GLU A 464 16.91 -2.63 19.86
N LEU A 465 17.16 -1.82 18.82
CA LEU A 465 16.56 -0.51 18.68
C LEU A 465 15.04 -0.61 18.57
N VAL A 466 14.52 -1.49 17.73
CA VAL A 466 13.06 -1.73 17.63
C VAL A 466 12.48 -2.13 18.99
N ARG A 467 13.07 -3.14 19.68
CA ARG A 467 12.60 -3.61 20.99
C ARG A 467 12.64 -2.54 22.07
N SER A 468 13.61 -1.62 22.01
CA SER A 468 13.71 -0.48 22.93
C SER A 468 12.57 0.53 22.77
N LEU A 469 12.00 0.63 21.55
CA LEU A 469 10.93 1.55 21.18
C LEU A 469 9.55 0.93 21.26
N ASP A 470 9.45 -0.37 20.93
CA ASP A 470 8.23 -1.18 21.04
C ASP A 470 8.56 -2.64 21.41
N PRO A 471 8.48 -2.99 22.71
CA PRO A 471 8.70 -4.35 23.17
C PRO A 471 7.46 -5.27 23.00
N THR A 472 6.37 -4.78 22.40
CA THR A 472 5.08 -5.51 22.36
C THR A 472 4.88 -6.35 21.10
N ARG A 473 5.70 -6.15 20.09
CA ARG A 473 5.59 -6.84 18.79
C ARG A 473 6.85 -7.60 18.46
N PRO A 474 6.72 -8.79 17.83
CA PRO A 474 7.88 -9.53 17.34
C PRO A 474 8.50 -8.86 16.11
N ILE A 475 9.73 -9.28 15.81
CA ILE A 475 10.53 -8.78 14.71
C ILE A 475 10.78 -9.91 13.71
N THR A 476 10.75 -9.58 12.42
CA THR A 476 11.17 -10.44 11.31
C THR A 476 12.00 -9.65 10.30
N ALA A 477 12.43 -10.33 9.25
CA ALA A 477 12.95 -9.76 8.01
C ALA A 477 12.53 -10.68 6.86
N GLY A 478 12.31 -10.13 5.67
CA GLY A 478 12.08 -10.92 4.47
C GLY A 478 13.39 -11.52 4.00
N CYS A 479 13.55 -12.84 4.12
CA CYS A 479 14.79 -13.53 3.80
C CYS A 479 14.62 -14.49 2.62
N ASN A 480 15.43 -14.31 1.59
CA ASN A 480 15.53 -15.21 0.44
C ASN A 480 16.69 -16.22 0.54
N GLU A 481 17.40 -16.27 1.69
CA GLU A 481 18.33 -17.34 2.04
C GLU A 481 17.72 -18.19 3.16
N PRO A 482 17.19 -19.40 2.85
CA PRO A 482 16.48 -20.23 3.83
C PRO A 482 17.41 -21.01 4.77
N ASN A 483 18.71 -20.99 4.53
CA ASN A 483 19.68 -21.74 5.33
C ASN A 483 19.72 -21.21 6.78
N PRO A 484 19.71 -22.08 7.81
CA PRO A 484 19.81 -21.65 9.21
C PRO A 484 21.15 -20.96 9.55
N ASN A 485 22.14 -21.03 8.67
CA ASN A 485 23.39 -20.29 8.78
C ASN A 485 23.35 -18.90 8.11
N ASN A 486 22.22 -18.46 7.58
CA ASN A 486 21.98 -17.06 7.21
C ASN A 486 22.36 -16.15 8.38
N HIS A 487 23.14 -15.11 8.13
CA HIS A 487 23.64 -14.21 9.18
C HIS A 487 22.52 -13.54 9.99
N LEU A 488 21.36 -13.30 9.42
CA LEU A 488 20.20 -12.72 10.11
C LEU A 488 19.54 -13.71 11.07
N PHE A 489 19.66 -15.03 10.82
CA PHE A 489 19.09 -16.07 11.67
C PHE A 489 20.02 -16.47 12.82
N LYS A 490 21.29 -16.03 12.77
CA LYS A 490 22.34 -16.36 13.77
C LYS A 490 22.25 -15.43 14.94
N GLY A 491 21.64 -15.16 15.72
CA GLY A 491 21.57 -14.24 16.83
C GLY A 491 20.13 -14.04 17.30
N ASN A 492 19.91 -12.94 17.95
CA ASN A 492 18.61 -12.58 18.48
C ASN A 492 17.94 -11.47 17.65
N ALA A 493 18.18 -11.45 16.34
CA ALA A 493 17.66 -10.39 15.48
C ALA A 493 16.19 -10.61 15.10
N VAL A 494 15.78 -11.88 14.84
CA VAL A 494 14.43 -12.22 14.41
C VAL A 494 13.72 -13.13 15.40
N ASP A 495 12.46 -12.82 15.67
CA ASP A 495 11.58 -13.61 16.52
C ASP A 495 10.77 -14.60 15.69
N ILE A 496 10.45 -14.24 14.44
CA ILE A 496 9.71 -15.03 13.46
C ILE A 496 10.61 -15.27 12.25
N ILE A 497 10.70 -16.51 11.80
CA ILE A 497 11.39 -16.85 10.56
C ILE A 497 10.53 -16.43 9.38
N GLY A 498 11.05 -15.50 8.58
CA GLY A 498 10.41 -15.00 7.36
C GLY A 498 11.13 -15.51 6.11
N TYR A 499 10.42 -16.26 5.25
CA TYR A 499 10.95 -16.63 3.95
C TYR A 499 10.28 -15.82 2.83
N ASN A 500 11.12 -15.33 1.94
CA ASN A 500 10.68 -14.94 0.60
C ASN A 500 10.83 -16.19 -0.27
N TYR A 501 9.69 -16.71 -0.79
CA TYR A 501 9.64 -17.92 -1.62
C TYR A 501 10.14 -19.19 -0.90
N HIS A 502 10.88 -20.06 -1.60
CA HIS A 502 11.49 -21.30 -1.04
C HIS A 502 10.50 -22.32 -0.49
N ASN A 503 9.38 -22.55 -1.20
CA ASN A 503 8.38 -23.57 -0.82
C ASN A 503 9.00 -24.93 -0.50
N GLN A 504 10.05 -25.34 -1.24
CA GLN A 504 10.75 -26.60 -1.07
C GLN A 504 11.43 -26.75 0.30
N ASN A 505 11.76 -25.66 0.97
CA ASN A 505 12.48 -25.65 2.26
C ASN A 505 11.54 -25.60 3.47
N VAL A 506 10.25 -25.36 3.28
CA VAL A 506 9.28 -25.12 4.39
C VAL A 506 9.19 -26.32 5.33
N LYS A 507 9.17 -27.54 4.80
CA LYS A 507 9.09 -28.77 5.61
C LYS A 507 10.26 -28.95 6.58
N ASP A 508 11.39 -28.31 6.30
CA ASP A 508 12.58 -28.36 7.15
C ASP A 508 12.60 -27.27 8.23
N VAL A 509 11.69 -26.29 8.20
CA VAL A 509 11.65 -25.16 9.16
C VAL A 509 11.56 -25.62 10.61
N PRO A 510 10.67 -26.56 11.00
CA PRO A 510 10.60 -26.99 12.39
C PRO A 510 11.88 -27.65 12.91
N LYS A 511 12.63 -28.31 12.02
CA LYS A 511 13.93 -28.93 12.31
C LYS A 511 15.05 -27.90 12.37
N ASN A 512 15.08 -26.99 11.42
CA ASN A 512 16.16 -26.00 11.26
C ASN A 512 16.05 -24.86 12.27
N PHE A 513 14.83 -24.53 12.72
CA PHE A 513 14.51 -23.43 13.63
C PHE A 513 13.59 -23.89 14.76
N PRO A 514 14.04 -24.80 15.63
CA PRO A 514 13.18 -25.35 16.67
C PRO A 514 12.64 -24.27 17.60
N GLY A 515 11.30 -24.25 17.78
CA GLY A 515 10.61 -23.28 18.62
C GLY A 515 10.41 -21.88 18.04
N LYS A 516 10.85 -21.64 16.80
CA LYS A 516 10.59 -20.38 16.11
C LYS A 516 9.33 -20.47 15.25
N PRO A 517 8.40 -19.50 15.32
CA PRO A 517 7.30 -19.38 14.38
C PRO A 517 7.79 -19.10 12.96
N PHE A 518 6.97 -19.45 11.99
CA PHE A 518 7.28 -19.29 10.58
C PHE A 518 6.16 -18.60 9.80
N LEU A 519 6.55 -17.71 8.87
CA LEU A 519 5.68 -16.96 7.99
C LEU A 519 6.34 -16.78 6.62
N PHE A 520 5.60 -16.93 5.53
CA PHE A 520 6.03 -16.44 4.24
C PHE A 520 5.94 -14.91 4.18
N THR A 521 7.07 -14.24 4.17
CA THR A 521 7.16 -12.78 3.99
C THR A 521 6.92 -12.38 2.55
N GLU A 522 7.31 -13.23 1.60
CA GLU A 522 6.86 -13.21 0.20
C GLU A 522 6.58 -14.62 -0.29
N SER A 523 5.53 -14.78 -1.07
CA SER A 523 5.17 -16.06 -1.66
C SER A 523 4.82 -15.90 -3.13
N ASN A 524 4.73 -16.99 -3.85
CA ASN A 524 4.30 -17.11 -5.25
C ASN A 524 5.30 -16.52 -6.26
N SER A 525 5.18 -15.29 -6.69
CA SER A 525 5.77 -14.73 -7.91
C SER A 525 5.29 -15.44 -9.19
N ALA A 526 4.02 -15.82 -9.22
CA ALA A 526 3.32 -16.13 -10.46
C ALA A 526 3.13 -14.84 -11.27
N ILE A 527 3.18 -14.94 -12.58
CA ILE A 527 3.10 -13.79 -13.49
C ILE A 527 1.95 -13.98 -14.47
N GLN A 528 1.08 -12.98 -14.56
CA GLN A 528 -0.15 -13.07 -15.33
C GLN A 528 -0.49 -11.74 -16.02
N THR A 529 -1.04 -11.83 -17.22
CA THR A 529 -1.69 -10.72 -17.93
C THR A 529 -3.19 -11.00 -18.01
N ARG A 530 -4.02 -10.10 -17.46
CA ARG A 530 -5.47 -10.22 -17.52
C ARG A 530 -5.96 -10.40 -18.96
N GLY A 531 -6.71 -11.49 -19.21
CA GLY A 531 -7.35 -11.75 -20.49
C GLY A 531 -6.50 -12.44 -21.54
N TYR A 532 -5.20 -12.68 -21.28
CA TYR A 532 -4.32 -13.40 -22.20
C TYR A 532 -4.13 -14.86 -21.79
N TYR A 533 -4.44 -15.80 -22.67
CA TYR A 533 -4.47 -17.23 -22.36
C TYR A 533 -3.58 -18.04 -23.31
N VAL A 534 -2.73 -18.87 -22.76
CA VAL A 534 -1.84 -19.77 -23.50
C VAL A 534 -2.36 -21.20 -23.38
N PHE A 535 -2.44 -21.88 -24.49
CA PHE A 535 -2.91 -23.28 -24.57
C PHE A 535 -1.80 -24.21 -25.06
N PRO A 536 -1.72 -25.44 -24.55
CA PRO A 536 -2.57 -26.00 -23.49
C PRO A 536 -2.22 -25.48 -22.12
N SER A 537 -3.22 -25.35 -21.22
CA SER A 537 -3.08 -24.74 -19.90
C SER A 537 -2.44 -25.65 -18.84
N ASP A 538 -2.32 -26.93 -19.14
CA ASP A 538 -1.67 -27.95 -18.28
C ASP A 538 -0.15 -28.02 -18.51
N GLU A 539 0.42 -27.19 -19.37
CA GLU A 539 1.86 -27.01 -19.53
C GLU A 539 2.35 -25.82 -18.69
N GLU A 540 3.36 -26.07 -17.84
CA GLU A 540 3.98 -25.04 -17.04
C GLU A 540 4.86 -24.12 -17.90
N ILE A 541 4.77 -22.81 -17.66
CA ILE A 541 5.59 -21.77 -18.26
C ILE A 541 6.48 -21.14 -17.19
N VAL A 542 7.80 -21.32 -17.31
CA VAL A 542 8.78 -20.65 -16.45
C VAL A 542 9.48 -19.56 -17.26
N ALA A 543 9.36 -18.31 -16.82
CA ALA A 543 9.76 -17.15 -17.59
C ALA A 543 10.63 -16.15 -16.76
N PRO A 544 11.93 -16.09 -16.93
CA PRO A 544 12.77 -16.98 -17.73
C PRO A 544 12.91 -18.35 -17.08
N LYS A 545 13.20 -19.36 -17.87
CA LYS A 545 13.39 -20.73 -17.38
C LYS A 545 14.58 -20.84 -16.43
N GLU A 546 15.63 -20.13 -16.77
CA GLU A 546 16.80 -19.92 -15.93
C GLU A 546 17.07 -18.39 -15.89
N TRP A 547 17.40 -17.88 -14.75
CA TRP A 547 17.56 -16.45 -14.54
C TRP A 547 18.57 -15.74 -15.46
N TRP A 548 19.61 -16.46 -15.92
CA TRP A 548 20.62 -15.95 -16.86
C TRP A 548 20.20 -16.09 -18.32
N MET A 549 19.07 -16.74 -18.59
CA MET A 549 18.56 -16.86 -19.97
C MET A 549 17.66 -15.67 -20.29
N PRO A 550 17.83 -15.03 -21.45
CA PRO A 550 16.85 -14.05 -21.89
C PRO A 550 15.51 -14.74 -22.14
N TYR A 551 14.43 -14.11 -21.67
CA TYR A 551 13.07 -14.51 -22.01
C TYR A 551 12.53 -13.56 -23.08
N THR A 552 12.07 -14.12 -24.17
CA THR A 552 11.48 -13.34 -25.28
C THR A 552 10.18 -14.01 -25.71
N ASP A 553 9.09 -13.30 -25.55
CA ASP A 553 7.80 -13.58 -26.15
C ASP A 553 7.34 -12.29 -26.84
N PRO A 554 7.04 -12.31 -28.17
CA PRO A 554 6.71 -11.09 -28.91
C PRO A 554 5.39 -10.44 -28.47
N SER A 555 4.55 -11.14 -27.72
CA SER A 555 3.33 -10.57 -27.13
C SER A 555 3.62 -9.63 -25.95
N PHE A 556 4.74 -9.80 -25.25
CA PHE A 556 5.02 -9.18 -23.95
C PHE A 556 3.93 -9.44 -22.91
N MET A 557 3.26 -10.59 -22.97
CA MET A 557 2.19 -10.99 -22.08
C MET A 557 2.52 -12.34 -21.41
N CYS A 558 1.90 -12.60 -20.28
CA CYS A 558 2.00 -13.86 -19.53
C CYS A 558 0.63 -14.51 -19.43
N SER A 559 0.59 -15.85 -19.50
CA SER A 559 -0.66 -16.61 -19.43
C SER A 559 -1.47 -16.24 -18.17
N ALA A 560 -2.77 -16.01 -18.34
CA ALA A 560 -3.68 -15.69 -17.24
C ALA A 560 -4.06 -16.90 -16.38
N TYR A 561 -3.77 -18.12 -16.85
CA TYR A 561 -3.89 -19.31 -16.02
C TYR A 561 -2.84 -19.33 -14.92
N ASP A 562 -3.09 -20.08 -13.86
CA ASP A 562 -2.09 -20.33 -12.80
C ASP A 562 -1.05 -21.37 -13.26
N ASN A 563 -0.43 -21.15 -14.41
CA ASN A 563 0.57 -22.01 -15.04
C ASN A 563 1.84 -21.24 -15.48
N CYS A 564 1.95 -19.95 -15.13
CA CYS A 564 3.08 -19.13 -15.52
C CYS A 564 3.72 -18.47 -14.29
N ARG A 565 5.04 -18.67 -14.12
CA ARG A 565 5.81 -18.13 -12.99
C ARG A 565 7.24 -17.77 -13.38
N VAL A 566 7.90 -17.02 -12.52
CA VAL A 566 9.35 -16.81 -12.61
C VAL A 566 10.13 -18.01 -12.06
N SER A 567 11.44 -18.11 -12.37
CA SER A 567 12.28 -19.27 -11.98
C SER A 567 12.40 -19.50 -10.47
N TRP A 568 12.34 -18.45 -9.66
CA TRP A 568 12.37 -18.53 -8.19
C TRP A 568 10.98 -18.61 -7.53
N GLY A 569 9.93 -18.41 -8.33
CA GLY A 569 8.56 -18.37 -7.87
C GLY A 569 7.85 -19.72 -7.88
N ASN A 570 6.61 -19.71 -7.41
CA ASN A 570 5.70 -20.84 -7.37
C ASN A 570 4.30 -20.39 -7.85
N HIS A 571 3.45 -21.34 -8.20
CA HIS A 571 2.06 -21.10 -8.56
C HIS A 571 1.21 -20.76 -7.33
N HIS A 572 0.07 -20.09 -7.54
CA HIS A 572 -0.84 -19.69 -6.47
C HIS A 572 -1.45 -20.89 -5.76
N GLU A 573 -1.97 -21.84 -6.52
CA GLU A 573 -2.59 -23.05 -5.98
C GLU A 573 -1.60 -23.90 -5.19
N GLU A 574 -0.38 -24.11 -5.71
CA GLU A 574 0.67 -24.89 -5.08
C GLU A 574 1.09 -24.31 -3.72
N THR A 575 1.30 -22.99 -3.68
CA THR A 575 1.73 -22.31 -2.45
C THR A 575 0.62 -22.29 -1.40
N TRP A 576 -0.62 -22.04 -1.82
CA TRP A 576 -1.75 -22.08 -0.90
C TRP A 576 -1.98 -23.47 -0.34
N ASP A 577 -1.85 -24.52 -1.17
CA ASP A 577 -1.93 -25.91 -0.73
C ASP A 577 -0.92 -26.22 0.38
N LEU A 578 0.33 -25.78 0.19
CA LEU A 578 1.38 -25.92 1.20
C LEU A 578 1.00 -25.22 2.52
N ILE A 579 0.46 -23.99 2.46
CA ILE A 579 0.09 -23.21 3.64
C ILE A 579 -1.13 -23.79 4.35
N LYS A 580 -2.15 -24.15 3.59
CA LYS A 580 -3.41 -24.69 4.09
C LYS A 580 -3.21 -25.97 4.89
N HIS A 581 -2.32 -26.84 4.44
CA HIS A 581 -2.11 -28.17 5.01
C HIS A 581 -0.93 -28.29 5.99
N ASN A 582 -0.30 -27.15 6.33
CA ASN A 582 0.76 -27.11 7.35
C ASN A 582 0.40 -26.13 8.47
N ASP A 583 -0.01 -26.67 9.60
CA ASP A 583 -0.51 -25.92 10.75
C ASP A 583 0.49 -24.89 11.29
N PHE A 584 1.77 -25.23 11.32
CA PHE A 584 2.84 -24.37 11.82
C PHE A 584 3.10 -23.13 10.95
N VAL A 585 2.70 -23.15 9.67
CA VAL A 585 2.83 -22.01 8.77
C VAL A 585 1.77 -20.98 9.16
N ALA A 586 2.19 -19.85 9.69
CA ALA A 586 1.26 -18.79 10.12
C ALA A 586 0.43 -18.21 8.95
N GLY A 587 1.00 -18.20 7.75
CA GLY A 587 0.36 -17.72 6.53
C GLY A 587 1.35 -17.18 5.53
N GLN A 588 0.89 -16.26 4.68
CA GLN A 588 1.69 -15.72 3.58
C GLN A 588 1.42 -14.24 3.32
N PHE A 589 2.36 -13.61 2.62
CA PHE A 589 2.15 -12.37 1.88
C PHE A 589 2.48 -12.62 0.41
N ILE A 590 1.47 -12.63 -0.43
CA ILE A 590 1.59 -12.91 -1.86
C ILE A 590 2.34 -11.78 -2.56
N TRP A 591 3.31 -12.09 -3.38
CA TRP A 591 3.93 -11.17 -4.31
C TRP A 591 3.18 -11.18 -5.65
N THR A 592 2.25 -10.18 -5.95
CA THR A 592 1.74 -9.10 -5.11
C THR A 592 0.22 -9.06 -5.13
N GLY A 593 -0.40 -8.24 -4.27
CA GLY A 593 -1.85 -8.05 -4.30
C GLY A 593 -2.33 -7.27 -5.52
N TRP A 594 -1.54 -6.29 -5.96
CA TRP A 594 -1.84 -5.40 -7.07
C TRP A 594 -0.62 -5.26 -7.97
N ASP A 595 -0.81 -5.18 -9.29
CA ASP A 595 0.28 -4.78 -10.18
C ASP A 595 0.73 -3.37 -9.83
N TYR A 596 1.99 -3.10 -9.97
CA TYR A 596 2.61 -1.82 -9.64
C TYR A 596 3.50 -1.33 -10.80
N ILE A 597 3.82 -0.05 -10.79
CA ILE A 597 4.69 0.55 -11.80
C ILE A 597 6.14 0.09 -11.54
N GLY A 598 6.84 -0.31 -12.60
CA GLY A 598 8.18 -0.87 -12.52
C GLY A 598 8.21 -2.39 -12.46
N GLU A 599 9.41 -2.92 -12.30
CA GLU A 599 9.71 -4.36 -12.18
C GLU A 599 8.95 -5.28 -13.15
N PRO A 600 9.07 -5.07 -14.48
CA PRO A 600 8.26 -5.77 -15.48
C PRO A 600 8.76 -7.19 -15.80
N THR A 601 9.41 -7.87 -14.86
CA THR A 601 9.88 -9.25 -15.04
C THR A 601 8.76 -10.14 -15.59
N PRO A 602 9.00 -10.94 -16.64
CA PRO A 602 10.31 -11.33 -17.21
C PRO A 602 10.79 -10.43 -18.37
N TYR A 603 10.05 -9.38 -18.68
CA TYR A 603 10.31 -8.52 -19.83
C TYR A 603 11.11 -7.27 -19.46
N GLY A 604 11.67 -6.64 -20.47
CA GLY A 604 12.18 -5.27 -20.43
C GLY A 604 11.28 -4.34 -21.23
N PHE A 605 11.76 -3.12 -21.49
CA PHE A 605 11.04 -2.13 -22.29
C PHE A 605 10.51 -2.73 -23.63
N PRO A 606 9.24 -2.49 -24.01
CA PRO A 606 8.28 -1.49 -23.51
C PRO A 606 7.48 -1.91 -22.28
N ALA A 607 7.67 -3.10 -21.73
CA ALA A 607 7.04 -3.45 -20.46
C ALA A 607 7.58 -2.55 -19.33
N ARG A 608 6.70 -2.00 -18.49
CA ARG A 608 7.02 -0.93 -17.53
C ARG A 608 6.26 -1.06 -16.18
N SER A 609 5.43 -2.08 -16.07
CA SER A 609 4.73 -2.41 -14.83
C SER A 609 4.76 -3.92 -14.61
N SER A 610 4.54 -4.34 -13.37
CA SER A 610 4.65 -5.72 -12.96
C SER A 610 3.57 -6.61 -13.59
N TYR A 611 3.80 -7.92 -13.53
CA TYR A 611 2.88 -8.99 -13.91
C TYR A 611 2.41 -9.80 -12.69
N PHE A 612 2.95 -9.49 -11.51
CA PHE A 612 2.81 -10.29 -10.28
C PHE A 612 1.48 -10.09 -9.56
N GLY A 613 0.80 -8.96 -9.80
CA GLY A 613 -0.43 -8.62 -9.09
C GLY A 613 -1.57 -9.61 -9.32
N ILE A 614 -2.33 -9.90 -8.28
CA ILE A 614 -3.63 -10.61 -8.38
C ILE A 614 -4.68 -9.71 -9.03
N VAL A 615 -4.52 -8.40 -8.88
CA VAL A 615 -5.30 -7.35 -9.54
C VAL A 615 -4.36 -6.60 -10.47
N ASP A 616 -4.80 -6.24 -11.68
CA ASP A 616 -3.97 -5.48 -12.62
C ASP A 616 -3.79 -4.01 -12.20
N LEU A 617 -2.91 -3.28 -12.88
CA LEU A 617 -2.58 -1.90 -12.52
C LEU A 617 -3.79 -0.95 -12.55
N ALA A 618 -4.76 -1.19 -13.43
CA ALA A 618 -6.02 -0.42 -13.51
C ALA A 618 -7.04 -0.82 -12.43
N GLY A 619 -6.79 -1.90 -11.71
CA GLY A 619 -7.65 -2.38 -10.63
C GLY A 619 -8.69 -3.42 -11.08
N PHE A 620 -8.44 -4.11 -12.18
CA PHE A 620 -9.30 -5.21 -12.62
C PHE A 620 -8.75 -6.54 -12.10
N PRO A 621 -9.59 -7.38 -11.44
CA PRO A 621 -9.18 -8.69 -10.99
C PRO A 621 -8.65 -9.57 -12.13
N LYS A 622 -7.55 -10.29 -11.87
CA LYS A 622 -7.11 -11.42 -12.70
C LYS A 622 -7.82 -12.70 -12.23
N ASP A 623 -7.69 -13.82 -12.96
CA ASP A 623 -8.44 -15.03 -12.62
C ASP A 623 -8.04 -15.63 -11.27
N SER A 624 -6.78 -15.51 -10.86
CA SER A 624 -6.28 -15.91 -9.54
C SER A 624 -6.96 -15.20 -8.35
N TYR A 625 -7.55 -14.02 -8.56
CA TYR A 625 -8.37 -13.34 -7.56
C TYR A 625 -9.53 -14.22 -7.08
N TYR A 626 -10.21 -14.86 -8.01
CA TYR A 626 -11.37 -15.71 -7.72
C TYR A 626 -10.99 -17.05 -7.10
N PHE A 627 -9.78 -17.54 -7.37
CA PHE A 627 -9.21 -18.65 -6.64
C PHE A 627 -9.10 -18.32 -5.15
N TYR A 628 -8.42 -17.22 -4.80
CA TYR A 628 -8.30 -16.82 -3.40
C TYR A 628 -9.66 -16.48 -2.78
N GLN A 629 -10.57 -15.83 -3.50
CA GLN A 629 -11.91 -15.55 -3.00
C GLN A 629 -12.67 -16.83 -2.65
N SER A 630 -12.52 -17.90 -3.43
CA SER A 630 -13.15 -19.19 -3.16
C SER A 630 -12.58 -19.92 -1.94
N GLU A 631 -11.32 -19.64 -1.59
CA GLU A 631 -10.61 -20.27 -0.48
C GLU A 631 -10.61 -19.43 0.82
N TRP A 632 -10.66 -18.11 0.69
CA TRP A 632 -10.49 -17.18 1.81
C TRP A 632 -11.80 -16.54 2.31
N THR A 633 -12.91 -16.80 1.64
CA THR A 633 -14.21 -16.22 2.01
C THR A 633 -15.32 -17.27 2.04
N ASP A 634 -16.41 -16.94 2.75
CA ASP A 634 -17.66 -17.70 2.73
C ASP A 634 -18.61 -17.27 1.61
N LYS A 635 -18.13 -16.45 0.65
CA LYS A 635 -18.92 -16.03 -0.53
C LYS A 635 -19.09 -17.21 -1.47
N ASP A 636 -20.26 -17.30 -2.12
CA ASP A 636 -20.45 -18.24 -3.21
C ASP A 636 -19.64 -17.81 -4.43
N VAL A 637 -18.65 -18.58 -4.79
CA VAL A 637 -17.77 -18.34 -5.94
C VAL A 637 -18.03 -19.40 -6.99
N LEU A 638 -18.32 -18.97 -8.22
CA LEU A 638 -18.40 -19.79 -9.42
C LEU A 638 -17.81 -18.99 -10.58
N HIS A 639 -16.52 -19.13 -10.79
CA HIS A 639 -15.75 -18.38 -11.78
C HIS A 639 -15.30 -19.29 -12.92
N LEU A 640 -15.92 -19.09 -14.10
CA LEU A 640 -15.59 -19.78 -15.34
C LEU A 640 -14.74 -18.86 -16.21
N PHE A 641 -13.65 -19.36 -16.74
CA PHE A 641 -12.75 -18.66 -17.67
C PHE A 641 -12.05 -19.65 -18.60
N PRO A 642 -11.48 -19.20 -19.74
CA PRO A 642 -11.41 -17.83 -20.26
C PRO A 642 -12.74 -17.35 -20.87
N HIS A 643 -12.68 -16.18 -21.53
CA HIS A 643 -13.76 -15.66 -22.38
C HIS A 643 -14.10 -16.63 -23.54
N TRP A 644 -15.25 -16.42 -24.18
CA TRP A 644 -15.72 -17.31 -25.26
C TRP A 644 -15.75 -16.63 -26.64
N ASN A 645 -14.58 -16.05 -27.05
CA ASN A 645 -14.32 -15.46 -28.38
C ASN A 645 -13.00 -15.97 -28.92
N TRP A 646 -13.04 -17.06 -29.69
CA TRP A 646 -11.88 -17.76 -30.21
C TRP A 646 -12.03 -18.06 -31.70
N ILE A 647 -11.05 -18.74 -32.30
CA ILE A 647 -11.16 -19.22 -33.68
C ILE A 647 -12.01 -20.49 -33.69
N LYS A 648 -13.00 -20.57 -34.59
CA LYS A 648 -13.89 -21.74 -34.69
C LYS A 648 -13.09 -23.05 -34.82
N GLY A 649 -13.36 -23.99 -33.91
CA GLY A 649 -12.68 -25.26 -33.82
C GLY A 649 -11.38 -25.30 -33.01
N GLN A 650 -10.91 -24.14 -32.54
CA GLN A 650 -9.78 -24.05 -31.63
C GLN A 650 -10.12 -24.76 -30.30
N LEU A 651 -9.19 -25.59 -29.80
CA LEU A 651 -9.30 -26.19 -28.48
C LEU A 651 -9.06 -25.11 -27.42
N VAL A 652 -9.98 -25.00 -26.48
CA VAL A 652 -9.95 -24.02 -25.37
C VAL A 652 -10.06 -24.79 -24.08
N ASP A 653 -9.19 -24.47 -23.15
CA ASP A 653 -9.21 -24.99 -21.79
C ASP A 653 -10.07 -24.09 -20.91
N LEU A 654 -11.25 -24.55 -20.54
CA LEU A 654 -12.15 -23.85 -19.63
C LEU A 654 -11.88 -24.30 -18.21
N TRP A 655 -11.37 -23.38 -17.37
CA TRP A 655 -11.18 -23.60 -15.94
C TRP A 655 -12.36 -23.05 -15.16
N CYS A 656 -12.65 -23.69 -14.02
CA CYS A 656 -13.67 -23.23 -13.10
C CYS A 656 -13.14 -23.29 -11.65
N TYR A 657 -13.06 -22.11 -11.02
CA TYR A 657 -12.91 -21.98 -9.57
C TYR A 657 -14.31 -21.96 -8.94
N TYR A 658 -14.53 -22.79 -7.94
CA TYR A 658 -15.81 -22.82 -7.23
C TYR A 658 -15.65 -23.29 -5.79
N ASN A 659 -16.61 -22.89 -4.95
CA ASN A 659 -16.78 -23.40 -3.58
C ASN A 659 -18.27 -23.74 -3.34
N HIS A 660 -18.59 -24.29 -2.17
CA HIS A 660 -19.95 -24.59 -1.69
C HIS A 660 -20.80 -25.49 -2.60
N ALA A 661 -20.18 -26.18 -3.55
CA ALA A 661 -20.82 -27.15 -4.46
C ALA A 661 -20.02 -28.45 -4.49
N ASP A 662 -20.70 -29.57 -4.77
CA ASP A 662 -20.09 -30.91 -4.86
C ASP A 662 -19.52 -31.15 -6.26
N GLU A 663 -20.17 -30.55 -7.26
CA GLU A 663 -19.88 -30.76 -8.67
C GLU A 663 -20.27 -29.56 -9.53
N VAL A 664 -19.63 -29.49 -10.68
CA VAL A 664 -19.95 -28.52 -11.73
C VAL A 664 -20.07 -29.23 -13.07
N GLU A 665 -21.05 -28.82 -13.89
CA GLU A 665 -21.28 -29.35 -15.22
C GLU A 665 -21.16 -28.24 -16.26
N LEU A 666 -20.33 -28.45 -17.28
CA LEU A 666 -20.16 -27.51 -18.38
C LEU A 666 -21.09 -27.82 -19.54
N TYR A 667 -21.68 -26.79 -20.11
CA TYR A 667 -22.50 -26.84 -21.32
C TYR A 667 -21.90 -25.90 -22.40
N VAL A 668 -21.81 -26.39 -23.64
CA VAL A 668 -21.50 -25.60 -24.84
C VAL A 668 -22.76 -25.61 -25.71
N ASN A 669 -23.35 -24.44 -25.92
CA ASN A 669 -24.60 -24.30 -26.70
C ASN A 669 -25.70 -25.30 -26.26
N GLY A 670 -25.88 -25.44 -24.93
CA GLY A 670 -26.87 -26.34 -24.32
C GLY A 670 -26.47 -27.83 -24.32
N ARG A 671 -25.33 -28.23 -24.89
CA ARG A 671 -24.81 -29.61 -24.88
C ARG A 671 -23.85 -29.83 -23.73
N SER A 672 -24.13 -30.78 -22.85
CA SER A 672 -23.26 -31.14 -21.75
C SER A 672 -21.88 -31.61 -22.25
N GLN A 673 -20.85 -31.11 -21.61
CA GLN A 673 -19.45 -31.53 -21.78
C GLN A 673 -18.97 -32.41 -20.61
N GLY A 674 -19.91 -32.79 -19.76
CA GLY A 674 -19.67 -33.66 -18.60
C GLY A 674 -19.56 -32.91 -17.28
N ILE A 675 -19.77 -33.67 -16.24
CA ILE A 675 -19.68 -33.25 -14.84
C ILE A 675 -18.23 -33.41 -14.38
N LYS A 676 -17.73 -32.43 -13.61
CA LYS A 676 -16.44 -32.51 -12.91
C LYS A 676 -16.60 -32.19 -11.43
N ARG A 677 -15.74 -32.81 -10.64
CA ARG A 677 -15.64 -32.64 -9.18
C ARG A 677 -14.19 -32.43 -8.82
N LYS A 678 -13.93 -31.70 -7.75
CA LYS A 678 -12.62 -31.72 -7.10
C LYS A 678 -12.40 -33.12 -6.50
N GLU A 679 -11.31 -33.76 -6.82
CA GLU A 679 -11.04 -35.17 -6.40
C GLU A 679 -10.70 -35.24 -4.90
N ASN A 680 -10.11 -34.18 -4.38
CA ASN A 680 -9.67 -34.04 -2.99
C ASN A 680 -9.49 -32.56 -2.64
N ASP A 681 -9.05 -32.29 -1.42
CA ASP A 681 -8.81 -30.94 -0.88
C ASP A 681 -7.50 -30.27 -1.34
N HIS A 682 -6.72 -30.94 -2.19
CA HIS A 682 -5.53 -30.42 -2.86
C HIS A 682 -5.82 -29.97 -4.30
N GLN A 683 -7.07 -30.07 -4.75
CA GLN A 683 -7.50 -29.64 -6.08
C GLN A 683 -8.40 -28.39 -5.97
N TYR A 684 -7.99 -27.32 -6.60
CA TYR A 684 -8.63 -26.01 -6.46
C TYR A 684 -9.49 -25.64 -7.65
N HIS A 685 -9.15 -26.12 -8.86
CA HIS A 685 -9.98 -25.94 -10.07
C HIS A 685 -10.34 -27.24 -10.74
N VAL A 686 -11.32 -27.17 -11.63
CA VAL A 686 -11.59 -28.21 -12.62
C VAL A 686 -11.50 -27.62 -14.02
N MET A 687 -11.16 -28.46 -15.04
CA MET A 687 -10.89 -28.01 -16.39
C MET A 687 -11.57 -28.92 -17.43
N TRP A 688 -12.11 -28.30 -18.47
CA TRP A 688 -12.58 -28.97 -19.69
C TRP A 688 -11.80 -28.45 -20.89
N ARG A 689 -11.36 -29.34 -21.78
CA ARG A 689 -10.76 -28.97 -23.06
C ARG A 689 -11.77 -29.21 -24.16
N VAL A 690 -12.30 -28.15 -24.73
CA VAL A 690 -13.41 -28.20 -25.71
C VAL A 690 -13.13 -27.35 -26.92
N ALA A 691 -13.67 -27.80 -28.09
CA ALA A 691 -13.57 -27.00 -29.30
C ALA A 691 -14.52 -25.78 -29.24
N PHE A 692 -13.98 -24.61 -29.56
CA PHE A 692 -14.78 -23.39 -29.64
C PHE A 692 -15.81 -23.46 -30.73
N GLU A 693 -17.08 -23.19 -30.39
CA GLU A 693 -18.19 -22.91 -31.28
C GLU A 693 -18.83 -21.58 -30.82
N PRO A 694 -19.14 -20.65 -31.74
CA PRO A 694 -19.84 -19.42 -31.38
C PRO A 694 -21.18 -19.72 -30.67
N GLY A 695 -21.51 -18.91 -29.66
CA GLY A 695 -22.72 -19.10 -28.86
C GLY A 695 -22.42 -18.86 -27.36
N GLU A 696 -22.73 -19.83 -26.52
CA GLU A 696 -22.51 -19.70 -25.09
C GLU A 696 -21.84 -20.92 -24.47
N VAL A 697 -21.07 -20.67 -23.44
CA VAL A 697 -20.64 -21.67 -22.46
C VAL A 697 -21.30 -21.34 -21.13
N LYS A 698 -21.85 -22.37 -20.49
CA LYS A 698 -22.53 -22.27 -19.19
C LYS A 698 -22.00 -23.35 -18.27
N VAL A 699 -21.60 -22.96 -17.07
CA VAL A 699 -21.32 -23.90 -15.98
C VAL A 699 -22.44 -23.84 -14.96
N VAL A 700 -22.87 -25.02 -14.47
CA VAL A 700 -23.90 -25.18 -13.44
C VAL A 700 -23.28 -25.90 -12.26
N ALA A 701 -23.34 -25.27 -11.11
CA ALA A 701 -22.88 -25.84 -9.84
C ALA A 701 -24.01 -26.52 -9.10
N ARG A 702 -23.79 -27.74 -8.58
CA ARG A 702 -24.79 -28.50 -7.82
C ARG A 702 -24.23 -28.93 -6.47
N LYS A 703 -25.14 -28.95 -5.50
CA LYS A 703 -24.91 -29.53 -4.18
C LYS A 703 -26.01 -30.51 -3.84
N ASN A 704 -25.66 -31.74 -3.48
CA ASN A 704 -26.63 -32.84 -3.25
C ASN A 704 -27.62 -32.99 -4.45
N GLY A 705 -27.15 -32.81 -5.68
CA GLY A 705 -27.92 -32.88 -6.90
C GLY A 705 -28.79 -31.67 -7.23
N ALA A 706 -28.92 -30.69 -6.35
CA ALA A 706 -29.66 -29.45 -6.58
C ALA A 706 -28.72 -28.35 -7.14
N GLU A 707 -29.21 -27.58 -8.11
CA GLU A 707 -28.49 -26.40 -8.62
C GLU A 707 -28.39 -25.35 -7.53
N VAL A 708 -27.14 -24.89 -7.26
CA VAL A 708 -26.84 -23.85 -6.31
C VAL A 708 -26.28 -22.59 -6.98
N GLY A 709 -25.92 -22.67 -8.25
CA GLY A 709 -25.47 -21.52 -9.02
C GLY A 709 -25.17 -21.85 -10.47
N SER A 710 -25.17 -20.84 -11.32
CA SER A 710 -24.73 -20.98 -12.71
C SER A 710 -24.05 -19.72 -13.23
N LYS A 711 -23.10 -19.88 -14.16
CA LYS A 711 -22.38 -18.81 -14.83
C LYS A 711 -22.40 -19.04 -16.33
N THR A 712 -22.76 -18.01 -17.10
CA THR A 712 -22.78 -18.05 -18.57
C THR A 712 -21.83 -17.01 -19.14
N ILE A 713 -21.03 -17.40 -20.13
CA ILE A 713 -20.20 -16.53 -20.95
C ILE A 713 -20.70 -16.68 -22.39
N ARG A 714 -20.88 -15.56 -23.08
CA ARG A 714 -21.35 -15.53 -24.48
C ARG A 714 -20.27 -15.04 -25.42
N THR A 715 -20.25 -15.58 -26.61
CA THR A 715 -19.46 -15.01 -27.70
C THR A 715 -19.98 -13.61 -28.02
N ALA A 716 -19.16 -12.61 -27.78
CA ALA A 716 -19.49 -11.24 -28.16
C ALA A 716 -19.43 -11.06 -29.68
N GLY A 717 -20.33 -10.23 -30.19
CA GLY A 717 -20.31 -9.73 -31.55
C GLY A 717 -19.30 -8.61 -31.76
N ALA A 718 -19.50 -7.82 -32.82
CA ALA A 718 -18.67 -6.64 -33.06
C ALA A 718 -18.87 -5.59 -31.94
N PRO A 719 -17.82 -4.86 -31.56
CA PRO A 719 -17.92 -3.72 -30.65
C PRO A 719 -19.01 -2.73 -31.13
N HIS A 720 -19.85 -2.25 -30.22
CA HIS A 720 -20.98 -1.38 -30.55
C HIS A 720 -21.00 -0.09 -29.72
N HIS A 721 -20.87 -0.19 -28.40
CA HIS A 721 -20.83 0.94 -27.48
C HIS A 721 -19.96 0.64 -26.26
N VAL A 722 -19.79 1.63 -25.39
CA VAL A 722 -19.14 1.40 -24.09
C VAL A 722 -20.16 1.41 -22.96
N ARG A 723 -19.98 0.49 -22.02
CA ARG A 723 -20.69 0.50 -20.74
C ARG A 723 -19.83 1.19 -19.71
N LEU A 724 -20.40 2.18 -19.02
CA LEU A 724 -19.72 2.98 -18.00
C LEU A 724 -20.24 2.64 -16.63
N THR A 725 -19.37 2.20 -15.74
CA THR A 725 -19.73 1.81 -14.37
C THR A 725 -18.86 2.56 -13.37
N PRO A 726 -19.36 3.66 -12.77
CA PRO A 726 -18.66 4.32 -11.68
C PRO A 726 -18.74 3.47 -10.41
N ASP A 727 -17.69 3.48 -9.60
CA ASP A 727 -17.68 2.82 -8.29
C ASP A 727 -18.55 3.56 -7.26
N ARG A 728 -18.76 4.87 -7.47
CA ARG A 728 -19.75 5.70 -6.78
C ARG A 728 -20.25 6.80 -7.71
N SER A 729 -21.51 7.21 -7.54
CA SER A 729 -22.14 8.28 -8.32
C SER A 729 -22.17 9.63 -7.60
N LEU A 730 -21.87 9.66 -6.30
CA LEU A 730 -21.83 10.84 -5.45
C LEU A 730 -20.45 10.97 -4.81
N MET A 731 -19.87 12.17 -4.86
CA MET A 731 -18.60 12.50 -4.23
C MET A 731 -18.61 13.93 -3.67
N PRO A 732 -17.84 14.21 -2.59
CA PRO A 732 -17.67 15.58 -2.09
C PRO A 732 -17.10 16.52 -3.12
N ALA A 733 -17.56 17.76 -3.15
CA ALA A 733 -17.03 18.86 -3.97
C ALA A 733 -15.82 19.52 -3.27
N ASP A 734 -14.81 18.72 -2.92
CA ASP A 734 -13.65 19.14 -2.11
C ASP A 734 -12.37 19.39 -2.93
N GLY A 735 -12.42 19.14 -4.24
CA GLY A 735 -11.29 19.31 -5.16
C GLY A 735 -10.28 18.16 -5.12
N LYS A 736 -10.57 17.04 -4.44
CA LYS A 736 -9.66 15.90 -4.27
C LYS A 736 -10.32 14.52 -4.25
N SER A 737 -11.61 14.45 -3.96
CA SER A 737 -12.38 13.20 -3.98
C SER A 737 -12.42 12.58 -5.38
N LEU A 738 -12.28 11.25 -5.45
CA LEU A 738 -12.19 10.49 -6.70
C LEU A 738 -13.38 9.57 -6.92
N THR A 739 -13.74 9.38 -8.19
CA THR A 739 -14.60 8.29 -8.68
C THR A 739 -13.85 7.51 -9.74
N PHE A 740 -13.90 6.19 -9.64
CA PHE A 740 -13.24 5.27 -10.58
C PHE A 740 -14.27 4.70 -11.53
N VAL A 741 -14.23 5.10 -12.79
CA VAL A 741 -15.19 4.68 -13.80
C VAL A 741 -14.59 3.54 -14.62
N THR A 742 -15.13 2.34 -14.47
CA THR A 742 -14.84 1.21 -15.35
C THR A 742 -15.52 1.44 -16.70
N VAL A 743 -14.74 1.32 -17.77
CA VAL A 743 -15.18 1.47 -19.16
C VAL A 743 -15.03 0.12 -19.85
N GLU A 744 -16.12 -0.46 -20.32
CA GLU A 744 -16.12 -1.75 -20.98
C GLU A 744 -16.67 -1.60 -22.42
N VAL A 745 -15.89 -2.08 -23.39
CA VAL A 745 -16.35 -2.15 -24.79
C VAL A 745 -17.26 -3.37 -24.94
N VAL A 746 -18.52 -3.13 -25.31
CA VAL A 746 -19.53 -4.18 -25.43
C VAL A 746 -20.16 -4.21 -26.82
N ASP A 747 -20.69 -5.38 -27.18
CA ASP A 747 -21.48 -5.56 -28.40
C ASP A 747 -22.91 -4.99 -28.26
N LYS A 748 -23.74 -5.12 -29.28
CA LYS A 748 -25.12 -4.64 -29.28
C LYS A 748 -26.00 -5.29 -28.21
N ASP A 749 -25.64 -6.49 -27.74
CA ASP A 749 -26.38 -7.26 -26.75
C ASP A 749 -25.81 -7.07 -25.32
N GLY A 750 -24.80 -6.20 -25.19
CA GLY A 750 -24.16 -5.86 -23.91
C GLY A 750 -23.12 -6.88 -23.44
N ASN A 751 -22.67 -7.81 -24.29
CA ASN A 751 -21.58 -8.71 -23.95
C ASN A 751 -20.23 -8.01 -24.09
N LEU A 752 -19.34 -8.21 -23.09
CA LEU A 752 -17.97 -7.69 -23.18
C LEU A 752 -17.26 -8.24 -24.41
N CYS A 753 -16.68 -7.36 -25.21
CA CYS A 753 -15.83 -7.72 -26.34
C CYS A 753 -14.40 -7.94 -25.87
N PRO A 754 -13.96 -9.19 -25.59
CA PRO A 754 -12.72 -9.45 -24.86
C PRO A 754 -11.46 -9.17 -25.71
N ASN A 755 -11.61 -9.00 -27.02
CA ASN A 755 -10.51 -8.68 -27.94
C ASN A 755 -10.54 -7.20 -28.38
N ALA A 756 -11.37 -6.35 -27.75
CA ALA A 756 -11.50 -4.96 -28.18
C ALA A 756 -10.30 -4.14 -27.70
N GLU A 757 -9.74 -3.36 -28.63
CA GLU A 757 -8.63 -2.43 -28.45
C GLU A 757 -8.98 -1.01 -28.95
N ASN A 758 -10.26 -0.67 -28.93
CA ASN A 758 -10.71 0.63 -29.42
C ASN A 758 -10.02 1.77 -28.68
N GLN A 759 -9.63 2.82 -29.45
CA GLN A 759 -9.16 4.06 -28.86
C GLN A 759 -10.35 4.83 -28.31
N LEU A 760 -10.36 5.10 -27.02
CA LEU A 760 -11.42 5.80 -26.31
C LEU A 760 -10.97 7.21 -25.93
N TYR A 761 -11.83 8.19 -26.11
CA TYR A 761 -11.61 9.61 -25.79
C TYR A 761 -12.62 10.03 -24.74
N PHE A 762 -12.16 10.74 -23.75
CA PHE A 762 -12.91 11.16 -22.56
C PHE A 762 -13.07 12.66 -22.50
N GLU A 763 -14.27 13.13 -22.25
CA GLU A 763 -14.60 14.54 -22.08
C GLU A 763 -15.48 14.71 -20.83
N LEU A 764 -15.21 15.73 -20.02
CA LEU A 764 -15.98 16.06 -18.84
C LEU A 764 -16.74 17.36 -19.02
N GLU A 765 -18.02 17.35 -18.68
CA GLU A 765 -18.81 18.54 -18.43
C GLU A 765 -19.03 18.68 -16.92
N GLY A 766 -18.93 19.93 -16.40
CA GLY A 766 -19.07 20.23 -14.97
C GLY A 766 -17.73 20.53 -14.29
N ASP A 767 -17.75 20.68 -12.97
CA ASP A 767 -16.56 21.05 -12.19
C ASP A 767 -15.81 19.79 -11.73
N ALA A 768 -15.02 19.21 -12.62
CA ALA A 768 -14.20 18.03 -12.39
C ALA A 768 -13.04 17.94 -13.38
N ILE A 769 -12.05 17.12 -13.08
CA ILE A 769 -10.93 16.82 -13.98
C ILE A 769 -10.74 15.30 -14.13
N ILE A 770 -10.10 14.88 -15.22
CA ILE A 770 -9.59 13.52 -15.37
C ILE A 770 -8.27 13.45 -14.62
N ALA A 771 -8.26 12.76 -13.48
CA ALA A 771 -7.06 12.58 -12.66
C ALA A 771 -6.08 11.58 -13.26
N GLY A 772 -6.57 10.63 -14.03
CA GLY A 772 -5.77 9.64 -14.71
C GLY A 772 -6.59 8.64 -15.52
N VAL A 773 -5.92 7.94 -16.44
CA VAL A 773 -6.50 6.87 -17.25
C VAL A 773 -5.56 5.67 -17.27
N ASP A 774 -6.12 4.46 -17.24
CA ASP A 774 -5.36 3.22 -17.31
C ASP A 774 -6.17 2.12 -18.01
N ASN A 775 -5.51 1.03 -18.40
CA ASN A 775 -6.16 -0.14 -18.98
C ASN A 775 -5.58 -1.46 -18.47
N GLY A 776 -4.57 -1.41 -17.57
CA GLY A 776 -3.89 -2.57 -17.02
C GLY A 776 -2.86 -3.23 -17.96
N SER A 777 -2.61 -2.65 -19.14
CA SER A 777 -1.56 -3.15 -20.06
C SER A 777 -0.17 -2.79 -19.54
N GLN A 778 0.69 -3.79 -19.38
CA GLN A 778 2.06 -3.61 -18.92
C GLN A 778 2.95 -2.88 -19.94
N THR A 779 2.53 -2.83 -21.20
CA THR A 779 3.31 -2.30 -22.34
C THR A 779 2.74 -1.04 -22.97
N SER A 780 1.60 -0.55 -22.51
CA SER A 780 1.00 0.67 -23.06
C SER A 780 1.91 1.88 -22.82
N MET A 781 2.24 2.60 -23.89
CA MET A 781 3.06 3.81 -23.87
C MET A 781 2.22 5.09 -23.81
N GLU A 782 0.89 4.99 -23.71
CA GLU A 782 0.02 6.14 -23.52
C GLU A 782 0.21 6.73 -22.13
N ARG A 783 0.27 8.06 -22.04
CA ARG A 783 0.40 8.77 -20.74
C ARG A 783 -0.74 8.41 -19.81
N PHE A 784 -0.45 8.31 -18.53
CA PHE A 784 -1.47 8.18 -17.50
C PHE A 784 -2.30 9.47 -17.32
N LYS A 785 -1.66 10.62 -17.44
CA LYS A 785 -2.30 11.95 -17.36
C LYS A 785 -2.76 12.40 -18.75
N ALA A 786 -3.80 11.74 -19.27
CA ALA A 786 -4.37 11.98 -20.59
C ALA A 786 -5.91 11.93 -20.52
N ASN A 787 -6.55 12.34 -21.62
CA ASN A 787 -7.99 12.24 -21.82
C ASN A 787 -8.37 11.17 -22.85
N HIS A 788 -7.50 10.20 -23.07
CA HIS A 788 -7.73 9.09 -23.99
C HIS A 788 -6.96 7.85 -23.53
N ARG A 789 -7.47 6.68 -23.87
CA ARG A 789 -6.84 5.39 -23.58
C ARG A 789 -7.38 4.32 -24.53
N LYS A 790 -6.52 3.44 -25.03
CA LYS A 790 -6.99 2.21 -25.67
C LYS A 790 -7.63 1.27 -24.65
N ALA A 791 -8.70 0.60 -25.04
CA ALA A 791 -9.16 -0.56 -24.30
C ALA A 791 -8.10 -1.67 -24.35
N PHE A 792 -7.97 -2.44 -23.28
CA PHE A 792 -7.11 -3.61 -23.20
C PHE A 792 -7.95 -4.80 -22.71
N PHE A 793 -8.07 -5.81 -23.60
CA PHE A 793 -9.04 -6.89 -23.41
C PHE A 793 -10.45 -6.35 -23.06
N GLY A 794 -10.87 -5.36 -23.85
CA GLY A 794 -12.20 -4.77 -23.77
C GLY A 794 -12.41 -3.77 -22.64
N LYS A 795 -11.42 -3.46 -21.82
CA LYS A 795 -11.59 -2.61 -20.62
C LYS A 795 -10.58 -1.47 -20.55
N CYS A 796 -10.99 -0.38 -19.93
CA CYS A 796 -10.09 0.63 -19.38
C CYS A 796 -10.72 1.33 -18.17
N LEU A 797 -9.93 2.15 -17.48
CA LEU A 797 -10.28 2.92 -16.30
C LEU A 797 -10.15 4.41 -16.57
N VAL A 798 -11.11 5.20 -16.11
CA VAL A 798 -11.03 6.65 -16.02
C VAL A 798 -11.21 7.05 -14.56
N VAL A 799 -10.28 7.85 -14.05
CA VAL A 799 -10.37 8.39 -12.69
C VAL A 799 -10.82 9.85 -12.79
N VAL A 800 -11.99 10.14 -12.23
CA VAL A 800 -12.58 11.48 -12.20
C VAL A 800 -12.36 12.08 -10.82
N GLN A 801 -11.78 13.27 -10.75
CA GLN A 801 -11.57 14.04 -9.52
C GLN A 801 -12.56 15.19 -9.46
N SER A 802 -13.23 15.37 -8.33
CA SER A 802 -14.16 16.48 -8.10
C SER A 802 -13.46 17.84 -8.15
N GLY A 803 -14.18 18.86 -8.59
CA GLY A 803 -13.83 20.26 -8.34
C GLY A 803 -14.31 20.74 -6.97
N LYS A 804 -14.31 22.06 -6.77
CA LYS A 804 -14.73 22.69 -5.48
C LYS A 804 -16.17 23.21 -5.52
N ARG A 805 -16.92 22.98 -6.59
CA ARG A 805 -18.32 23.41 -6.74
C ARG A 805 -19.23 22.20 -6.87
N ALA A 806 -20.23 22.15 -5.99
CA ALA A 806 -21.29 21.15 -6.07
C ALA A 806 -22.09 21.25 -7.37
N GLY A 807 -22.50 20.13 -7.93
CA GLY A 807 -23.27 20.06 -9.17
C GLY A 807 -23.24 18.70 -9.86
N THR A 808 -23.68 18.69 -11.11
CA THR A 808 -23.61 17.51 -11.96
C THR A 808 -22.33 17.53 -12.78
N VAL A 809 -21.67 16.38 -12.84
CA VAL A 809 -20.53 16.13 -13.72
C VAL A 809 -20.92 15.03 -14.68
N THR A 810 -20.73 15.23 -15.98
CA THR A 810 -21.02 14.24 -17.01
C THR A 810 -19.72 13.80 -17.68
N LEU A 811 -19.42 12.51 -17.62
CA LEU A 811 -18.32 11.90 -18.37
C LEU A 811 -18.88 11.37 -19.70
N HIS A 812 -18.39 11.92 -20.81
CA HIS A 812 -18.66 11.46 -22.17
C HIS A 812 -17.52 10.60 -22.67
N VAL A 813 -17.84 9.51 -23.36
CA VAL A 813 -16.86 8.61 -23.96
C VAL A 813 -17.19 8.42 -25.44
N ARG A 814 -16.18 8.66 -26.28
CA ARG A 814 -16.26 8.57 -27.75
C ARG A 814 -15.19 7.67 -28.31
N SER A 815 -15.51 6.99 -29.39
CA SER A 815 -14.58 6.22 -30.22
C SER A 815 -15.05 6.29 -31.68
N ALA A 816 -14.12 6.13 -32.63
CA ALA A 816 -14.42 6.28 -34.07
C ALA A 816 -15.54 5.35 -34.53
N ASP A 817 -15.58 4.12 -34.00
CA ASP A 817 -16.47 3.06 -34.51
C ASP A 817 -17.51 2.60 -33.47
N LEU A 818 -17.72 3.38 -32.39
CA LEU A 818 -18.67 3.06 -31.34
C LEU A 818 -19.72 4.17 -31.19
N GLU A 819 -20.92 3.78 -30.75
CA GLU A 819 -21.91 4.78 -30.31
C GLU A 819 -21.39 5.50 -29.07
N GLU A 820 -21.60 6.83 -29.02
CA GLU A 820 -21.24 7.67 -27.86
C GLU A 820 -22.00 7.22 -26.61
N SER A 821 -21.30 7.19 -25.50
CA SER A 821 -21.87 6.85 -24.19
C SER A 821 -21.51 7.91 -23.17
N SER A 822 -22.40 8.12 -22.18
CA SER A 822 -22.13 9.03 -21.08
C SER A 822 -22.64 8.50 -19.74
N VAL A 823 -22.07 8.99 -18.66
CA VAL A 823 -22.54 8.73 -17.29
C VAL A 823 -22.53 10.01 -16.48
N GLN A 824 -23.54 10.20 -15.66
CA GLN A 824 -23.65 11.35 -14.75
C GLN A 824 -23.17 10.98 -13.36
N LEU A 825 -22.39 11.89 -12.78
CA LEU A 825 -21.92 11.89 -11.40
C LEU A 825 -22.43 13.15 -10.72
N THR A 826 -22.56 13.11 -9.41
CA THR A 826 -22.98 14.27 -8.61
C THR A 826 -21.87 14.66 -7.64
N THR A 827 -21.62 15.95 -7.49
CA THR A 827 -20.76 16.49 -6.42
C THR A 827 -21.61 17.32 -5.46
N ASP A 828 -21.43 17.19 -4.14
CA ASP A 828 -22.18 17.86 -3.08
C ASP A 828 -21.28 18.55 -2.01
#